data_134f3cf72e874402c1bc30c8883807d9
#
_entry.id   134f3cf72e874402c1bc30c8883807d9
#
_cell.length_a   1.000
_cell.length_b   1.000
_cell.length_c   1.000
_cell.angle_alpha   90.00
_cell.angle_beta   90.00
_cell.angle_gamma   90.00
#
_symmetry.space_group_name_H-M   'P 1'
#
loop_
_entity.id
_entity.type
_entity.pdbx_description
1 polymer ?
#
loop_
_entity_poly.entity_id
_entity_poly.type
_entity_poly.pdbx_seq_one_letter_code
_entity_poly.pdbx_strand_id
1 'polypeptide(L)'
;MQIKFAKFFALMLAAMMVFCVVAGCQPQNPTGGDQQTNAPTTDTPSDPNAGTDTTPDPNAGTDPVAPNYVVDENGAIVHQDYTSVYKKIGSKITIDMVEEDEDGIATVTYEGKTYELGMDFLSMAMVYNCSVPEGSDKYKTEDDVYAEWWKLYIQRWNYMVCEIPLYSNQYFDVYNAKIENFATSPYWGPADAIVAATVKEGETSSFILGSSTELSGSFRNASWGKSSPGSSDLDIQNLTTGYSTVMSGFDGSYAWNMMAVAEEPTHVKNEDGTLTYIIKIRDDMKFSDGTPITAKNYIASLLANSTNVAVAAGGNGNEGQVVEGFDEFKAYEGEGDPVYFKGVQLIDDYTFAITYQADYANYYYLITFAGFSPAPMQMYLGENEIIVNENKECGLSEGFYKKEAKDGVDAFVMVDVINNNLKWDSDLPYSGPYVVSNYDASSRTATLTLNPVYPGDDARGKPSIETLTYVKVISETQNDQLLKGEIDIISGITGGDETKAALKLVDEGAGKFAETHYDRAGYGKLGFRCDLGPTAFAEVRQAICYTINRPEFAQTFTGGFGSVVHGPYYTGFSAYKAVEDEIILNQYAYSSDSANAVLDEGGWIYNEKGEPYVAGTDPVRYKKLEGYERSPQNIAFKSTDGAYKTVEIDGEFYMPLAINYFGTQPNNVTDMLITAWQSNPNATTEIGAYIVYTSTDFNTGLYGELSQMTDYGWDGVAKLNAINFATGFNSAAYDFSFNMTIDPAQYDNYSAYYLMDEADFFGNY
;
A
#
# COMPACT_ATOMS: atom_id res chain seq x y z
N MET A 1 -16.37 7.01 18.75
CA MET A 1 -16.24 5.65 18.22
C MET A 1 -15.99 5.64 16.72
N GLN A 2 -16.60 6.52 15.92
CA GLN A 2 -16.42 6.64 14.47
C GLN A 2 -15.03 7.15 14.02
N ILE A 3 -14.38 8.03 14.78
CA ILE A 3 -13.01 8.52 14.49
C ILE A 3 -11.93 7.41 14.60
N LYS A 4 -12.24 6.29 15.26
CA LYS A 4 -11.31 5.17 15.40
C LYS A 4 -11.24 4.27 14.16
N PHE A 5 -12.30 4.22 13.33
CA PHE A 5 -12.34 3.32 12.18
C PHE A 5 -11.58 3.87 10.95
N ALA A 6 -11.67 5.15 10.65
CA ALA A 6 -10.87 5.76 9.58
C ALA A 6 -9.36 5.73 9.89
N LYS A 7 -8.98 5.91 11.17
CA LYS A 7 -7.60 5.66 11.63
C LYS A 7 -7.21 4.18 11.58
N PHE A 8 -8.18 3.30 11.68
CA PHE A 8 -8.01 1.86 11.62
C PHE A 8 -7.61 1.37 10.22
N PHE A 9 -8.26 1.87 9.17
CA PHE A 9 -7.89 1.54 7.78
C PHE A 9 -6.54 2.16 7.37
N ALA A 10 -6.27 3.39 7.74
CA ALA A 10 -4.98 4.03 7.45
C ALA A 10 -3.79 3.37 8.19
N LEU A 11 -4.02 2.75 9.36
CA LEU A 11 -2.98 2.01 10.10
C LEU A 11 -2.83 0.55 9.62
N MET A 12 -3.88 -0.06 9.05
CA MET A 12 -3.76 -1.32 8.30
C MET A 12 -2.79 -1.16 7.12
N LEU A 13 -2.86 -0.02 6.45
CA LEU A 13 -1.92 0.38 5.40
C LEU A 13 -0.45 0.29 5.85
N ALA A 14 -0.13 0.79 7.04
CA ALA A 14 1.25 0.81 7.53
C ALA A 14 1.77 -0.58 7.91
N ALA A 15 0.91 -1.46 8.42
CA ALA A 15 1.32 -2.80 8.87
C ALA A 15 1.47 -3.80 7.72
N MET A 16 0.61 -3.70 6.69
CA MET A 16 0.72 -4.57 5.51
C MET A 16 1.78 -4.09 4.49
N MET A 17 2.09 -2.78 4.43
CA MET A 17 3.20 -2.28 3.61
C MET A 17 4.56 -2.90 4.01
N VAL A 18 4.69 -3.39 5.22
CA VAL A 18 5.93 -4.01 5.70
C VAL A 18 6.20 -5.36 5.03
N PHE A 19 5.19 -6.11 4.66
CA PHE A 19 5.38 -7.38 3.93
C PHE A 19 5.57 -7.22 2.41
N CYS A 20 5.22 -6.06 1.86
CA CYS A 20 5.19 -5.84 0.42
C CYS A 20 6.25 -4.86 -0.12
N VAL A 21 7.08 -4.26 0.75
CA VAL A 21 8.14 -3.32 0.33
C VAL A 21 9.43 -4.04 -0.08
N VAL A 22 9.36 -5.28 -0.50
CA VAL A 22 10.55 -6.04 -0.95
C VAL A 22 11.11 -5.54 -2.29
N ALA A 23 10.47 -4.61 -2.97
CA ALA A 23 10.98 -4.11 -4.24
C ALA A 23 10.80 -2.60 -4.49
N GLY A 24 10.88 -1.77 -3.46
CA GLY A 24 10.77 -0.32 -3.61
C GLY A 24 12.12 0.39 -3.58
N CYS A 25 12.69 0.70 -4.74
CA CYS A 25 13.80 1.65 -4.81
C CYS A 25 13.36 3.01 -4.28
N GLN A 26 14.01 3.49 -3.22
CA GLN A 26 13.96 4.91 -2.89
C GLN A 26 14.80 5.71 -3.90
N PRO A 27 14.36 6.89 -4.33
CA PRO A 27 15.20 7.76 -5.15
C PRO A 27 16.43 8.18 -4.35
N GLN A 28 17.59 8.07 -4.97
CA GLN A 28 18.82 8.58 -4.40
C GLN A 28 18.73 10.10 -4.28
N ASN A 29 18.82 10.61 -3.06
CA ASN A 29 19.11 12.02 -2.84
C ASN A 29 20.61 12.26 -2.99
N PRO A 30 21.05 13.22 -3.79
CA PRO A 30 22.44 13.65 -3.77
C PRO A 30 22.73 14.34 -2.44
N THR A 31 23.75 13.87 -1.76
CA THR A 31 24.26 14.42 -0.51
C THR A 31 24.73 15.86 -0.67
N GLY A 32 24.22 16.73 0.16
CA GLY A 32 24.71 18.09 0.31
C GLY A 32 24.50 18.64 1.71
N GLY A 33 25.55 18.57 2.50
CA GLY A 33 25.98 19.56 3.46
C GLY A 33 25.10 19.98 4.64
N ASP A 34 25.52 19.53 5.83
CA ASP A 34 25.17 20.11 7.12
C ASP A 34 25.12 21.64 7.16
N GLN A 35 24.03 22.20 7.66
CA GLN A 35 24.09 23.39 8.53
C GLN A 35 22.89 23.45 9.48
N GLN A 36 23.20 23.29 10.76
CA GLN A 36 22.33 23.71 11.87
C GLN A 36 22.15 25.23 11.85
N THR A 37 20.91 25.69 11.93
CA THR A 37 20.63 27.00 12.53
C THR A 37 19.35 26.98 13.34
N ASN A 38 19.50 27.47 14.56
CA ASN A 38 18.50 27.65 15.60
C ASN A 38 17.33 28.56 15.19
N ALA A 39 16.13 28.18 15.59
CA ALA A 39 14.95 29.02 15.58
C ALA A 39 14.92 29.96 16.80
N PRO A 40 14.36 31.16 16.68
CA PRO A 40 13.84 31.88 17.83
C PRO A 40 12.31 31.85 17.86
N THR A 41 11.80 31.53 19.03
CA THR A 41 10.42 31.67 19.48
C THR A 41 9.99 33.16 19.48
N THR A 42 8.78 33.45 18.98
CA THR A 42 8.06 34.65 19.36
C THR A 42 6.58 34.37 19.59
N ASP A 43 6.20 34.56 20.84
CA ASP A 43 4.81 34.69 21.29
C ASP A 43 4.12 35.90 20.67
N THR A 44 2.86 35.77 20.31
CA THR A 44 1.91 36.90 20.28
C THR A 44 0.47 36.48 20.53
N PRO A 45 -0.36 37.32 21.13
CA PRO A 45 -1.49 36.94 21.95
C PRO A 45 -2.84 36.93 21.20
N SER A 46 -3.74 36.11 21.71
CA SER A 46 -5.14 36.00 21.37
C SER A 46 -5.96 37.28 21.60
N ASP A 47 -6.81 37.61 20.62
CA ASP A 47 -7.87 38.61 20.77
C ASP A 47 -9.25 37.94 20.78
N PRO A 48 -10.09 38.12 21.79
CA PRO A 48 -11.40 37.54 21.86
C PRO A 48 -12.46 38.62 21.53
N ASN A 49 -13.04 38.57 20.34
CA ASN A 49 -14.41 39.03 20.07
C ASN A 49 -14.76 38.99 18.57
N ALA A 50 -15.54 38.01 18.16
CA ALA A 50 -16.42 38.15 17.01
C ALA A 50 -17.75 37.45 17.34
N GLY A 51 -18.74 38.28 17.54
CA GLY A 51 -20.11 37.83 17.86
C GLY A 51 -20.82 37.26 16.64
N THR A 52 -21.55 36.22 16.90
CA THR A 52 -22.54 35.60 16.02
C THR A 52 -23.74 36.54 15.80
N ASP A 53 -23.99 36.90 14.55
CA ASP A 53 -25.28 37.48 14.17
C ASP A 53 -25.95 36.57 13.15
N THR A 54 -26.95 35.79 13.62
CA THR A 54 -27.78 34.93 12.79
C THR A 54 -29.14 35.62 12.61
N THR A 55 -29.34 36.25 11.46
CA THR A 55 -30.70 36.59 11.00
C THR A 55 -31.06 35.79 9.76
N PRO A 56 -32.20 35.10 9.73
CA PRO A 56 -32.63 34.29 8.58
C PRO A 56 -33.11 35.20 7.43
N ASP A 57 -32.64 34.90 6.22
CA ASP A 57 -33.13 35.50 4.98
C ASP A 57 -34.54 34.99 4.64
N PRO A 58 -35.51 35.88 4.38
CA PRO A 58 -36.91 35.48 4.11
C PRO A 58 -37.24 35.11 2.64
N ASN A 59 -36.26 34.85 1.78
CA ASN A 59 -36.48 34.52 0.37
C ASN A 59 -35.98 33.16 -0.10
N ALA A 60 -36.01 32.13 0.75
CA ALA A 60 -35.70 30.75 0.33
C ALA A 60 -36.94 30.13 -0.36
N GLY A 61 -37.02 30.33 -1.66
CA GLY A 61 -37.91 29.55 -2.53
C GLY A 61 -37.12 28.40 -3.15
N THR A 62 -37.63 27.18 -2.94
CA THR A 62 -37.09 25.85 -3.32
C THR A 62 -35.85 25.49 -2.53
N ASP A 63 -36.01 24.58 -1.56
CA ASP A 63 -34.90 23.99 -0.83
C ASP A 63 -33.87 23.42 -1.83
N PRO A 64 -32.61 23.87 -1.79
CA PRO A 64 -31.57 23.12 -2.46
C PRO A 64 -31.57 21.72 -1.87
N VAL A 65 -31.54 20.71 -2.69
CA VAL A 65 -31.31 19.32 -2.26
C VAL A 65 -30.12 19.37 -1.30
N ALA A 66 -30.36 18.99 -0.04
CA ALA A 66 -29.29 19.00 0.95
C ALA A 66 -28.15 18.12 0.39
N PRO A 67 -26.89 18.56 0.47
CA PRO A 67 -25.79 17.75 0.00
C PRO A 67 -25.80 16.43 0.77
N ASN A 68 -25.66 15.33 0.06
CA ASN A 68 -25.67 13.98 0.65
C ASN A 68 -24.38 13.64 1.42
N TYR A 69 -23.46 14.57 1.56
CA TYR A 69 -22.26 14.41 2.36
C TYR A 69 -22.40 15.04 3.74
N VAL A 70 -21.73 14.42 4.72
CA VAL A 70 -21.68 14.94 6.09
C VAL A 70 -20.39 15.74 6.23
N VAL A 71 -20.50 16.94 6.78
CA VAL A 71 -19.34 17.73 7.18
C VAL A 71 -19.20 17.74 8.69
N ASP A 72 -17.98 17.73 9.20
CA ASP A 72 -17.70 17.89 10.62
C ASP A 72 -17.89 19.35 11.07
N GLU A 73 -17.67 19.61 12.36
CA GLU A 73 -17.78 20.95 12.96
C GLU A 73 -16.80 21.99 12.37
N ASN A 74 -15.78 21.54 11.62
CA ASN A 74 -14.79 22.40 10.94
C ASN A 74 -15.11 22.58 9.45
N GLY A 75 -16.18 21.96 8.96
CA GLY A 75 -16.58 21.99 7.55
C GLY A 75 -15.82 21.01 6.66
N ALA A 76 -15.08 20.06 7.23
CA ALA A 76 -14.42 19.00 6.47
C ALA A 76 -15.41 17.87 6.15
N ILE A 77 -15.32 17.31 4.94
CA ILE A 77 -16.13 16.17 4.54
C ILE A 77 -15.74 14.96 5.40
N VAL A 78 -16.74 14.32 6.00
CA VAL A 78 -16.57 13.16 6.86
C VAL A 78 -16.79 11.90 6.05
N HIS A 79 -15.82 10.99 6.06
CA HIS A 79 -15.94 9.67 5.44
C HIS A 79 -17.09 8.87 6.03
N GLN A 80 -17.89 8.26 5.19
CA GLN A 80 -18.87 7.26 5.60
C GLN A 80 -18.19 5.89 5.72
N ASP A 81 -18.72 5.07 6.63
CA ASP A 81 -18.33 3.66 6.75
C ASP A 81 -19.20 2.81 5.81
N TYR A 82 -18.74 2.66 4.56
CA TYR A 82 -19.45 1.85 3.55
C TYR A 82 -19.34 0.35 3.81
N THR A 83 -18.39 -0.09 4.63
CA THR A 83 -18.29 -1.50 5.02
C THR A 83 -19.57 -1.98 5.70
N SER A 84 -20.16 -1.17 6.58
CA SER A 84 -21.41 -1.50 7.26
C SER A 84 -22.62 -1.54 6.30
N VAL A 85 -22.64 -0.69 5.30
CA VAL A 85 -23.67 -0.66 4.25
C VAL A 85 -23.51 -1.86 3.34
N TYR A 86 -22.31 -2.17 2.88
CA TYR A 86 -22.01 -3.35 2.09
C TYR A 86 -22.47 -4.64 2.78
N LYS A 87 -22.20 -4.80 4.08
CA LYS A 87 -22.64 -5.97 4.86
C LYS A 87 -24.13 -6.18 4.86
N LYS A 88 -24.92 -5.12 4.79
CA LYS A 88 -26.40 -5.23 4.75
C LYS A 88 -26.94 -5.61 3.37
N ILE A 89 -26.38 -5.07 2.31
CA ILE A 89 -26.94 -5.12 0.96
C ILE A 89 -26.03 -5.88 0.00
N GLY A 90 -24.72 -5.60 0.03
CA GLY A 90 -23.77 -6.11 -0.95
C GLY A 90 -23.69 -7.62 -1.02
N SER A 91 -23.78 -8.30 0.13
CA SER A 91 -23.78 -9.77 0.19
C SER A 91 -24.99 -10.45 -0.46
N LYS A 92 -26.02 -9.66 -0.82
CA LYS A 92 -27.21 -10.14 -1.54
C LYS A 92 -27.07 -10.05 -3.06
N ILE A 93 -26.04 -9.37 -3.53
CA ILE A 93 -25.72 -9.21 -4.95
C ILE A 93 -24.66 -10.25 -5.31
N THR A 94 -25.03 -11.18 -6.16
CA THR A 94 -24.12 -12.20 -6.68
C THR A 94 -23.65 -11.83 -8.09
N ILE A 95 -22.49 -12.33 -8.51
CA ILE A 95 -21.89 -11.97 -9.79
C ILE A 95 -22.79 -12.25 -11.00
N ASP A 96 -23.66 -13.26 -10.92
CA ASP A 96 -24.61 -13.61 -11.98
C ASP A 96 -25.81 -12.65 -12.09
N MET A 97 -25.96 -11.70 -11.15
CA MET A 97 -26.94 -10.62 -11.23
C MET A 97 -26.40 -9.38 -11.95
N VAL A 98 -25.10 -9.33 -12.22
CA VAL A 98 -24.45 -8.17 -12.82
C VAL A 98 -24.49 -8.23 -14.33
N GLU A 99 -24.84 -7.12 -14.94
CA GLU A 99 -24.82 -6.91 -16.39
C GLU A 99 -23.73 -5.85 -16.72
N GLU A 100 -23.04 -6.03 -17.82
CA GLU A 100 -21.98 -5.15 -18.30
C GLU A 100 -22.37 -4.59 -19.66
N ASP A 101 -22.20 -3.29 -19.87
CA ASP A 101 -22.45 -2.66 -21.16
C ASP A 101 -21.22 -2.72 -22.10
N GLU A 102 -21.36 -2.13 -23.31
CA GLU A 102 -20.29 -2.14 -24.33
C GLU A 102 -19.07 -1.29 -23.94
N ASP A 103 -19.19 -0.43 -22.93
CA ASP A 103 -18.10 0.40 -22.39
C ASP A 103 -17.45 -0.23 -21.14
N GLY A 104 -17.92 -1.40 -20.70
CA GLY A 104 -17.41 -2.10 -19.53
C GLY A 104 -17.97 -1.60 -18.21
N ILE A 105 -19.07 -0.84 -18.23
CA ILE A 105 -19.74 -0.34 -17.03
C ILE A 105 -20.70 -1.38 -16.48
N ALA A 106 -20.45 -1.78 -15.24
CA ALA A 106 -21.23 -2.79 -14.54
C ALA A 106 -22.50 -2.21 -13.91
N THR A 107 -23.63 -2.89 -14.11
CA THR A 107 -24.91 -2.54 -13.52
C THR A 107 -25.57 -3.75 -12.85
N VAL A 108 -26.48 -3.49 -11.91
CA VAL A 108 -27.30 -4.50 -11.27
C VAL A 108 -28.73 -4.01 -11.14
N THR A 109 -29.72 -4.88 -11.38
CA THR A 109 -31.12 -4.61 -11.07
C THR A 109 -31.47 -5.27 -9.74
N TYR A 110 -31.67 -4.45 -8.70
CA TYR A 110 -32.01 -4.88 -7.36
C TYR A 110 -33.33 -4.22 -6.91
N GLU A 111 -34.28 -5.02 -6.42
CA GLU A 111 -35.60 -4.58 -5.99
C GLU A 111 -36.35 -3.69 -7.02
N GLY A 112 -36.10 -3.94 -8.31
CA GLY A 112 -36.80 -3.28 -9.41
C GLY A 112 -36.20 -1.92 -9.83
N LYS A 113 -35.06 -1.54 -9.27
CA LYS A 113 -34.26 -0.37 -9.69
C LYS A 113 -32.92 -0.87 -10.23
N THR A 114 -32.46 -0.27 -11.31
CA THR A 114 -31.11 -0.55 -11.89
C THR A 114 -30.12 0.47 -11.34
N TYR A 115 -28.97 -0.03 -10.91
CA TYR A 115 -27.87 0.73 -10.33
C TYR A 115 -26.59 0.45 -11.11
N GLU A 116 -25.80 1.49 -11.34
CA GLU A 116 -24.42 1.38 -11.78
C GLU A 116 -23.54 1.05 -10.55
N LEU A 117 -22.62 0.09 -10.70
CA LEU A 117 -21.78 -0.35 -9.60
C LEU A 117 -20.56 0.57 -9.46
N GLY A 118 -20.46 1.24 -8.33
CA GLY A 118 -19.34 2.10 -7.97
C GLY A 118 -18.11 1.32 -7.49
N MET A 119 -16.97 2.00 -7.40
CA MET A 119 -15.69 1.40 -6.98
C MET A 119 -15.74 0.83 -5.56
N ASP A 120 -16.42 1.50 -4.64
CA ASP A 120 -16.61 1.05 -3.27
C ASP A 120 -17.32 -0.30 -3.19
N PHE A 121 -18.42 -0.45 -3.94
CA PHE A 121 -19.12 -1.72 -4.02
C PHE A 121 -18.24 -2.81 -4.65
N LEU A 122 -17.63 -2.52 -5.81
CA LEU A 122 -16.83 -3.50 -6.57
C LEU A 122 -15.61 -3.97 -5.77
N SER A 123 -14.93 -3.06 -5.06
CA SER A 123 -13.79 -3.41 -4.22
C SER A 123 -14.15 -4.34 -3.07
N MET A 124 -15.32 -4.12 -2.45
CA MET A 124 -15.83 -4.99 -1.38
C MET A 124 -16.32 -6.33 -1.93
N ALA A 125 -17.04 -6.32 -3.06
CA ALA A 125 -17.52 -7.54 -3.68
C ALA A 125 -16.38 -8.47 -4.12
N MET A 126 -15.33 -7.90 -4.69
CA MET A 126 -14.13 -8.61 -5.13
C MET A 126 -13.48 -9.44 -4.01
N VAL A 127 -13.50 -8.98 -2.78
CA VAL A 127 -12.82 -9.67 -1.67
C VAL A 127 -13.76 -10.40 -0.70
N TYR A 128 -15.06 -10.11 -0.70
CA TYR A 128 -16.00 -10.71 0.24
C TYR A 128 -17.16 -11.47 -0.41
N ASN A 129 -17.31 -11.44 -1.73
CA ASN A 129 -18.44 -12.03 -2.43
C ASN A 129 -18.02 -12.96 -3.57
N CYS A 130 -17.03 -13.83 -3.30
CA CYS A 130 -16.47 -14.75 -4.29
C CYS A 130 -17.15 -16.13 -4.30
N SER A 131 -18.25 -16.31 -3.57
CA SER A 131 -18.97 -17.58 -3.59
C SER A 131 -19.54 -17.87 -4.97
N VAL A 132 -19.34 -19.11 -5.44
CA VAL A 132 -19.87 -19.56 -6.73
C VAL A 132 -21.40 -19.58 -6.68
N PRO A 133 -22.13 -18.89 -7.59
CA PRO A 133 -23.58 -18.91 -7.63
C PRO A 133 -24.12 -20.33 -7.85
N GLU A 134 -25.20 -20.70 -7.14
CA GLU A 134 -25.79 -22.02 -7.22
C GLU A 134 -26.27 -22.36 -8.64
N GLY A 135 -25.77 -23.45 -9.20
CA GLY A 135 -26.13 -23.89 -10.56
C GLY A 135 -25.46 -23.12 -11.69
N SER A 136 -24.49 -22.28 -11.41
CA SER A 136 -23.75 -21.54 -12.43
C SER A 136 -23.04 -22.49 -13.41
N ASP A 137 -23.20 -22.21 -14.71
CA ASP A 137 -22.41 -22.83 -15.78
C ASP A 137 -21.17 -22.01 -16.15
N LYS A 138 -21.15 -20.72 -15.86
CA LYS A 138 -20.05 -19.79 -16.15
C LYS A 138 -18.94 -19.91 -15.11
N TYR A 139 -19.28 -19.87 -13.83
CA TYR A 139 -18.31 -19.86 -12.71
C TYR A 139 -18.25 -21.27 -12.08
N LYS A 140 -17.06 -21.81 -11.91
CA LYS A 140 -16.83 -23.15 -11.34
C LYS A 140 -16.08 -23.11 -10.01
N THR A 141 -15.27 -22.07 -9.79
CA THR A 141 -14.46 -21.87 -8.61
C THR A 141 -14.65 -20.45 -8.06
N GLU A 142 -14.24 -20.23 -6.82
CA GLU A 142 -14.17 -18.87 -6.24
C GLU A 142 -13.20 -17.98 -7.01
N ASP A 143 -12.13 -18.55 -7.58
CA ASP A 143 -11.18 -17.82 -8.42
C ASP A 143 -11.83 -17.27 -9.70
N ASP A 144 -12.76 -18.02 -10.32
CA ASP A 144 -13.49 -17.52 -11.47
C ASP A 144 -14.37 -16.30 -11.10
N VAL A 145 -15.01 -16.35 -9.94
CA VAL A 145 -15.85 -15.26 -9.43
C VAL A 145 -14.99 -14.05 -9.04
N TYR A 146 -13.87 -14.31 -8.36
CA TYR A 146 -12.90 -13.27 -8.01
C TYR A 146 -12.38 -12.54 -9.24
N ALA A 147 -11.96 -13.28 -10.27
CA ALA A 147 -11.43 -12.69 -11.50
C ALA A 147 -12.48 -11.82 -12.24
N GLU A 148 -13.76 -12.21 -12.19
CA GLU A 148 -14.83 -11.41 -12.79
C GLU A 148 -15.07 -10.10 -12.00
N TRP A 149 -15.16 -10.16 -10.66
CA TRP A 149 -15.27 -8.95 -9.82
C TRP A 149 -14.05 -8.05 -10.01
N TRP A 150 -12.86 -8.64 -10.08
CA TRP A 150 -11.62 -7.93 -10.34
C TRP A 150 -11.65 -7.20 -11.69
N LYS A 151 -12.12 -7.86 -12.75
CA LYS A 151 -12.30 -7.27 -14.07
C LYS A 151 -13.18 -6.01 -14.01
N LEU A 152 -14.36 -6.15 -13.39
CA LEU A 152 -15.32 -5.05 -13.26
C LEU A 152 -14.74 -3.87 -12.45
N TYR A 153 -14.01 -4.18 -11.37
CA TYR A 153 -13.33 -3.16 -10.57
C TYR A 153 -12.26 -2.41 -11.38
N ILE A 154 -11.43 -3.12 -12.13
CA ILE A 154 -10.39 -2.50 -12.97
C ILE A 154 -10.99 -1.66 -14.10
N GLN A 155 -12.08 -2.11 -14.70
CA GLN A 155 -12.80 -1.33 -15.72
C GLN A 155 -13.36 -0.04 -15.15
N ARG A 156 -14.01 -0.12 -13.97
CA ARG A 156 -14.51 1.06 -13.27
C ARG A 156 -13.36 2.01 -12.88
N TRP A 157 -12.27 1.47 -12.35
CA TRP A 157 -11.08 2.26 -12.02
C TRP A 157 -10.49 2.96 -13.26
N ASN A 158 -10.42 2.26 -14.39
CA ASN A 158 -9.95 2.83 -15.65
C ASN A 158 -10.85 3.96 -16.13
N TYR A 159 -12.18 3.83 -15.98
CA TYR A 159 -13.14 4.90 -16.29
C TYR A 159 -12.97 6.10 -15.35
N MET A 160 -12.81 5.87 -14.05
CA MET A 160 -12.69 6.94 -13.04
C MET A 160 -11.35 7.68 -13.11
N VAL A 161 -10.29 7.06 -13.61
CA VAL A 161 -8.92 7.63 -13.68
C VAL A 161 -8.51 8.24 -12.35
N CYS A 162 -8.60 7.46 -11.27
CA CYS A 162 -8.23 7.93 -9.94
C CYS A 162 -6.73 8.30 -9.85
N GLU A 163 -5.93 7.66 -10.66
CA GLU A 163 -4.53 7.98 -10.93
C GLU A 163 -4.18 7.59 -12.37
N ILE A 164 -3.10 8.12 -12.90
CA ILE A 164 -2.62 7.79 -14.24
C ILE A 164 -1.35 6.95 -14.12
N PRO A 165 -1.40 5.65 -14.47
CA PRO A 165 -0.19 4.87 -14.66
C PRO A 165 0.64 5.45 -15.80
N LEU A 166 1.88 5.86 -15.52
CA LEU A 166 2.79 6.47 -16.48
C LEU A 166 3.68 5.43 -17.16
N TYR A 167 4.17 4.46 -16.37
CA TYR A 167 5.02 3.37 -16.83
C TYR A 167 5.04 2.22 -15.83
N SER A 168 5.18 1.01 -16.33
CA SER A 168 5.55 -0.18 -15.56
C SER A 168 6.89 -0.67 -16.07
N ASN A 169 7.91 -0.71 -15.21
CA ASN A 169 9.27 -1.07 -15.59
C ASN A 169 9.61 -2.53 -15.26
N GLN A 170 10.65 -3.04 -15.87
CA GLN A 170 11.25 -4.32 -15.50
C GLN A 170 12.32 -4.10 -14.44
N TYR A 171 12.51 -5.08 -13.57
CA TYR A 171 13.60 -5.16 -12.61
C TYR A 171 14.61 -6.19 -13.08
N PHE A 172 15.89 -5.82 -13.03
CA PHE A 172 17.00 -6.66 -13.41
C PHE A 172 17.93 -6.90 -12.22
N ASP A 173 18.32 -8.16 -12.05
CA ASP A 173 19.37 -8.55 -11.15
C ASP A 173 20.53 -9.13 -11.98
N VAL A 174 21.73 -8.62 -11.80
CA VAL A 174 22.92 -9.06 -12.51
C VAL A 174 23.92 -9.63 -11.53
N TYR A 175 24.40 -10.84 -11.79
CA TYR A 175 25.18 -11.58 -10.82
C TYR A 175 26.31 -12.39 -11.44
N ASN A 176 27.26 -12.78 -10.59
CA ASN A 176 28.37 -13.66 -10.95
C ASN A 176 27.83 -15.06 -11.28
N ALA A 177 28.19 -15.59 -12.46
CA ALA A 177 27.71 -16.89 -12.96
C ALA A 177 28.23 -18.11 -12.17
N LYS A 178 28.96 -17.93 -11.06
CA LYS A 178 29.19 -18.97 -10.06
C LYS A 178 27.91 -19.33 -9.29
N ILE A 179 26.90 -18.43 -9.29
CA ILE A 179 25.61 -18.60 -8.68
C ILE A 179 24.68 -19.27 -9.70
N GLU A 180 24.03 -20.35 -9.30
CA GLU A 180 23.08 -21.10 -10.10
C GLU A 180 21.69 -21.06 -9.43
N ASN A 181 20.64 -21.19 -10.22
CA ASN A 181 19.24 -21.19 -9.75
C ASN A 181 18.81 -19.91 -9.01
N PHE A 182 19.50 -18.80 -9.22
CA PHE A 182 19.08 -17.50 -8.70
C PHE A 182 17.99 -16.93 -9.62
N ALA A 183 16.78 -16.79 -9.11
CA ALA A 183 15.65 -16.23 -9.85
C ALA A 183 14.80 -15.38 -8.94
N THR A 184 14.51 -14.16 -9.36
CA THR A 184 13.62 -13.22 -8.72
C THR A 184 12.30 -13.11 -9.48
N SER A 185 11.25 -12.70 -8.79
CA SER A 185 9.93 -12.45 -9.36
C SER A 185 9.28 -11.26 -8.68
N PRO A 186 8.09 -10.80 -9.10
CA PRO A 186 7.36 -9.78 -8.38
C PRO A 186 7.05 -10.13 -6.91
N TYR A 187 7.09 -11.42 -6.57
CA TYR A 187 6.75 -11.95 -5.25
C TYR A 187 7.95 -12.50 -4.49
N TRP A 188 9.01 -12.83 -5.21
CA TRP A 188 10.27 -13.29 -4.64
C TRP A 188 11.37 -12.26 -4.86
N GLY A 189 11.77 -11.62 -3.77
CA GLY A 189 12.93 -10.72 -3.76
C GLY A 189 14.26 -11.46 -3.72
N PRO A 190 15.38 -10.71 -3.61
CA PRO A 190 16.71 -11.28 -3.54
C PRO A 190 16.91 -12.26 -2.38
N ALA A 191 16.28 -12.03 -1.23
CA ALA A 191 16.35 -12.92 -0.07
C ALA A 191 15.79 -14.32 -0.39
N ASP A 192 14.62 -14.39 -1.07
CA ASP A 192 14.02 -15.66 -1.47
C ASP A 192 14.83 -16.36 -2.54
N ALA A 193 15.28 -15.60 -3.55
CA ALA A 193 16.14 -16.11 -4.62
C ALA A 193 17.45 -16.71 -4.07
N ILE A 194 18.04 -16.11 -3.03
CA ILE A 194 19.26 -16.61 -2.37
C ILE A 194 18.99 -17.94 -1.66
N VAL A 195 17.87 -18.12 -1.01
CA VAL A 195 17.53 -19.38 -0.35
C VAL A 195 17.43 -20.53 -1.36
N ALA A 196 16.86 -20.25 -2.53
CA ALA A 196 16.74 -21.22 -3.62
C ALA A 196 18.04 -21.43 -4.43
N ALA A 197 18.96 -20.45 -4.39
CA ALA A 197 20.19 -20.48 -5.18
C ALA A 197 21.18 -21.55 -4.71
N THR A 198 22.01 -21.97 -5.64
CA THR A 198 23.11 -22.93 -5.41
C THR A 198 24.44 -22.37 -5.94
N VAL A 199 25.54 -22.99 -5.53
CA VAL A 199 26.89 -22.64 -5.98
C VAL A 199 27.39 -23.65 -6.99
N LYS A 200 27.96 -23.20 -8.06
CA LYS A 200 28.60 -24.03 -9.06
C LYS A 200 29.71 -24.89 -8.45
N GLU A 201 29.80 -26.14 -8.88
CA GLU A 201 30.76 -27.08 -8.35
C GLU A 201 32.20 -26.55 -8.44
N GLY A 202 32.90 -26.53 -7.30
CA GLY A 202 34.29 -26.07 -7.19
C GLY A 202 34.44 -24.56 -6.88
N GLU A 203 33.36 -23.81 -6.83
CA GLU A 203 33.39 -22.39 -6.45
C GLU A 203 33.18 -22.21 -4.93
N THR A 204 33.51 -21.02 -4.43
CA THR A 204 33.37 -20.68 -3.00
C THR A 204 31.92 -20.41 -2.67
N SER A 205 31.39 -21.07 -1.61
CA SER A 205 30.03 -20.89 -1.10
C SER A 205 29.90 -19.63 -0.25
N SER A 206 30.25 -18.48 -0.84
CA SER A 206 30.17 -17.17 -0.21
C SER A 206 29.80 -16.11 -1.24
N PHE A 207 28.79 -15.29 -0.93
CA PHE A 207 28.33 -14.21 -1.81
C PHE A 207 28.39 -12.86 -1.13
N ILE A 208 28.77 -11.84 -1.92
CA ILE A 208 28.74 -10.44 -1.52
C ILE A 208 27.66 -9.73 -2.30
N LEU A 209 26.66 -9.25 -1.58
CA LEU A 209 25.51 -8.54 -2.15
C LEU A 209 25.74 -7.05 -2.07
N GLY A 210 25.67 -6.39 -3.20
CA GLY A 210 25.67 -4.93 -3.28
C GLY A 210 24.28 -4.38 -2.99
N SER A 211 24.16 -3.60 -1.92
CA SER A 211 22.91 -2.93 -1.55
C SER A 211 22.98 -1.44 -1.87
N SER A 212 21.98 -0.92 -2.56
CA SER A 212 21.80 0.53 -2.76
C SER A 212 21.27 1.23 -1.51
N THR A 213 20.69 0.50 -0.56
CA THR A 213 20.20 1.04 0.72
C THR A 213 21.20 0.80 1.85
N GLU A 214 21.22 1.73 2.82
CA GLU A 214 22.08 1.58 4.00
C GLU A 214 21.44 0.66 5.02
N LEU A 215 22.24 -0.26 5.56
CA LEU A 215 21.81 -1.11 6.65
C LEU A 215 21.71 -0.32 7.96
N SER A 216 20.59 -0.45 8.65
CA SER A 216 20.36 0.19 9.94
C SER A 216 20.79 -0.65 11.14
N GLY A 217 20.89 -1.96 10.98
CA GLY A 217 21.11 -2.94 12.04
C GLY A 217 19.81 -3.49 12.66
N SER A 218 18.64 -3.08 12.16
CA SER A 218 17.33 -3.53 12.64
C SER A 218 16.90 -4.82 11.93
N PHE A 219 17.63 -5.91 12.14
CA PHE A 219 17.45 -7.15 11.38
C PHE A 219 16.47 -8.16 11.98
N ARG A 220 16.09 -8.02 13.26
CA ARG A 220 15.19 -8.99 13.93
C ARG A 220 13.73 -8.65 13.75
N ASN A 221 13.43 -7.37 13.68
CA ASN A 221 12.12 -6.85 13.32
C ASN A 221 12.30 -5.45 12.71
N ALA A 222 12.56 -5.43 11.42
CA ALA A 222 12.90 -4.22 10.68
C ALA A 222 11.77 -3.19 10.66
N SER A 223 10.52 -3.65 10.85
CA SER A 223 9.34 -2.78 10.89
C SER A 223 9.12 -2.05 12.21
N TRP A 224 9.92 -2.38 13.24
CA TRP A 224 9.82 -1.76 14.55
C TRP A 224 10.85 -0.65 14.73
N GLY A 225 10.47 0.38 15.47
CA GLY A 225 11.33 1.48 15.85
C GLY A 225 11.09 2.75 15.05
N LYS A 226 11.85 3.77 15.36
CA LYS A 226 11.70 5.13 14.81
C LYS A 226 12.46 5.34 13.50
N SER A 227 13.25 4.39 13.06
CA SER A 227 13.98 4.44 11.80
C SER A 227 13.27 3.62 10.74
N SER A 228 13.00 4.21 9.60
CA SER A 228 12.50 3.47 8.43
C SER A 228 13.57 2.45 8.01
N PRO A 229 13.27 1.15 7.97
CA PRO A 229 14.21 0.15 7.50
C PRO A 229 14.47 0.33 6.01
N GLY A 230 15.71 0.07 5.58
CA GLY A 230 16.01 -0.08 4.17
C GLY A 230 15.52 -1.44 3.65
N SER A 231 15.38 -1.59 2.32
CA SER A 231 15.02 -2.87 1.71
C SER A 231 15.95 -4.01 2.13
N SER A 232 17.24 -3.73 2.26
CA SER A 232 18.22 -4.72 2.70
C SER A 232 18.12 -5.12 4.17
N ASP A 233 17.57 -4.27 5.06
CA ASP A 233 17.25 -4.69 6.42
C ASP A 233 16.10 -5.71 6.41
N LEU A 234 15.11 -5.51 5.55
CA LEU A 234 13.99 -6.44 5.36
C LEU A 234 14.45 -7.76 4.73
N ASP A 235 15.36 -7.72 3.76
CA ASP A 235 15.97 -8.92 3.19
C ASP A 235 16.67 -9.75 4.27
N ILE A 236 17.45 -9.09 5.13
CA ILE A 236 18.13 -9.78 6.26
C ILE A 236 17.10 -10.33 7.26
N GLN A 237 16.02 -9.61 7.55
CA GLN A 237 14.93 -10.13 8.37
C GLN A 237 14.32 -11.39 7.76
N ASN A 238 14.03 -11.38 6.46
CA ASN A 238 13.45 -12.52 5.73
C ASN A 238 14.41 -13.72 5.72
N LEU A 239 15.72 -13.49 5.59
CA LEU A 239 16.73 -14.55 5.66
C LEU A 239 16.91 -15.13 7.07
N THR A 240 16.54 -14.39 8.12
CA THR A 240 16.73 -14.80 9.51
C THR A 240 15.45 -15.26 10.21
N THR A 241 14.31 -15.12 9.53
CA THR A 241 12.99 -15.59 9.97
C THR A 241 12.56 -16.78 9.11
N GLY A 242 12.06 -17.85 9.75
CA GLY A 242 11.63 -19.05 9.05
C GLY A 242 10.43 -19.68 9.71
N TYR A 243 9.99 -20.81 9.14
CA TYR A 243 8.85 -21.59 9.61
C TYR A 243 7.54 -20.81 9.67
N SER A 244 7.33 -19.85 8.74
CA SER A 244 6.02 -19.24 8.58
C SER A 244 5.00 -20.34 8.26
N THR A 245 3.81 -20.28 8.86
CA THR A 245 2.73 -21.26 8.61
C THR A 245 2.17 -21.17 7.20
N VAL A 246 2.23 -19.99 6.57
CA VAL A 246 1.85 -19.74 5.17
C VAL A 246 3.03 -19.14 4.43
N MET A 247 3.19 -19.50 3.17
CA MET A 247 4.22 -18.96 2.28
C MET A 247 3.60 -18.49 0.97
N SER A 248 4.23 -17.48 0.37
CA SER A 248 3.99 -17.08 -1.02
C SER A 248 4.87 -17.90 -1.96
N GLY A 249 4.27 -18.41 -3.04
CA GLY A 249 4.99 -19.05 -4.14
C GLY A 249 5.70 -18.03 -5.04
N PHE A 250 6.56 -18.55 -5.93
CA PHE A 250 7.25 -17.74 -6.96
C PHE A 250 6.27 -17.00 -7.89
N ASP A 251 5.09 -17.56 -8.07
CA ASP A 251 3.98 -17.03 -8.88
C ASP A 251 2.98 -16.15 -8.12
N GLY A 252 3.22 -15.92 -6.81
CA GLY A 252 2.33 -15.14 -5.95
C GLY A 252 1.19 -15.92 -5.32
N SER A 253 1.11 -17.23 -5.55
CA SER A 253 0.15 -18.08 -4.84
C SER A 253 0.45 -18.17 -3.35
N TYR A 254 -0.59 -18.42 -2.53
CA TYR A 254 -0.43 -18.67 -1.10
C TYR A 254 -0.73 -20.12 -0.79
N ALA A 255 0.14 -20.74 0.00
CA ALA A 255 -0.03 -22.11 0.44
C ALA A 255 0.43 -22.32 1.89
N TRP A 256 -0.12 -23.32 2.55
CA TRP A 256 0.40 -23.77 3.83
C TRP A 256 1.81 -24.33 3.67
N ASN A 257 2.71 -23.88 4.53
CA ASN A 257 4.09 -24.35 4.57
C ASN A 257 4.17 -25.68 5.32
N MET A 258 4.17 -26.81 4.59
CA MET A 258 4.21 -28.15 5.18
C MET A 258 5.54 -28.48 5.88
N MET A 259 6.54 -27.60 5.77
CA MET A 259 7.75 -27.67 6.59
C MET A 259 7.58 -26.99 7.96
N ALA A 260 6.49 -26.25 8.17
CA ALA A 260 6.11 -25.64 9.45
C ALA A 260 4.86 -26.31 10.05
N VAL A 261 3.83 -26.56 9.25
CA VAL A 261 2.61 -27.24 9.70
C VAL A 261 2.72 -28.74 9.53
N ALA A 262 2.18 -29.50 10.48
CA ALA A 262 2.24 -30.96 10.46
C ALA A 262 1.20 -31.60 9.52
N GLU A 263 0.13 -30.88 9.27
CA GLU A 263 -0.97 -31.25 8.39
C GLU A 263 -1.66 -29.95 7.92
N GLU A 264 -2.36 -29.99 6.81
CA GLU A 264 -3.11 -28.82 6.32
C GLU A 264 -4.12 -28.39 7.38
N PRO A 265 -4.05 -27.12 7.85
CA PRO A 265 -4.94 -26.64 8.88
C PRO A 265 -6.41 -26.72 8.49
N THR A 266 -7.22 -27.19 9.41
CA THR A 266 -8.67 -27.23 9.25
C THR A 266 -9.29 -25.93 9.75
N HIS A 267 -10.42 -25.52 9.16
CA HIS A 267 -11.19 -24.40 9.64
C HIS A 267 -12.64 -24.77 9.94
N VAL A 268 -13.22 -24.04 10.89
CA VAL A 268 -14.62 -24.21 11.31
C VAL A 268 -15.30 -22.86 11.28
N LYS A 269 -16.40 -22.75 10.54
CA LYS A 269 -17.28 -21.58 10.59
C LYS A 269 -18.22 -21.76 11.78
N ASN A 270 -18.15 -20.83 12.73
CA ASN A 270 -18.91 -20.90 13.97
C ASN A 270 -20.36 -20.39 13.79
N GLU A 271 -21.23 -20.71 14.76
CA GLU A 271 -22.66 -20.31 14.71
C GLU A 271 -22.82 -18.76 14.76
N ASP A 272 -21.89 -18.05 15.36
CA ASP A 272 -21.86 -16.58 15.46
C ASP A 272 -21.27 -15.89 14.22
N GLY A 273 -20.91 -16.67 13.19
CA GLY A 273 -20.34 -16.19 11.95
C GLY A 273 -18.82 -16.06 11.94
N THR A 274 -18.16 -16.17 13.09
CA THR A 274 -16.68 -16.18 13.15
C THR A 274 -16.11 -17.43 12.48
N LEU A 275 -14.81 -17.41 12.15
CA LEU A 275 -14.13 -18.57 11.55
C LEU A 275 -12.88 -18.91 12.36
N THR A 276 -12.72 -20.18 12.72
CA THR A 276 -11.57 -20.68 13.49
C THR A 276 -10.69 -21.57 12.64
N TYR A 277 -9.41 -21.21 12.48
CA TYR A 277 -8.37 -22.12 12.02
C TYR A 277 -7.75 -22.86 13.19
N ILE A 278 -7.56 -24.17 13.05
CA ILE A 278 -6.81 -25.03 13.98
C ILE A 278 -5.51 -25.39 13.28
N ILE A 279 -4.40 -24.89 13.82
CA ILE A 279 -3.08 -24.99 13.23
C ILE A 279 -2.21 -25.88 14.09
N LYS A 280 -1.84 -27.04 13.53
CA LYS A 280 -0.93 -27.98 14.16
C LYS A 280 0.44 -27.86 13.50
N ILE A 281 1.42 -27.42 14.26
CA ILE A 281 2.80 -27.28 13.81
C ILE A 281 3.59 -28.60 13.99
N ARG A 282 4.69 -28.73 13.27
CA ARG A 282 5.61 -29.86 13.41
C ARG A 282 6.33 -29.80 14.77
N ASP A 283 6.65 -30.97 15.32
CA ASP A 283 7.30 -31.14 16.63
C ASP A 283 8.83 -31.27 16.56
N ASP A 284 9.40 -31.26 15.36
CA ASP A 284 10.84 -31.40 15.09
C ASP A 284 11.55 -30.09 14.76
N MET A 285 10.82 -28.97 14.70
CA MET A 285 11.38 -27.64 14.39
C MET A 285 12.24 -27.11 15.53
N LYS A 286 13.33 -26.39 15.16
CA LYS A 286 14.28 -25.84 16.12
C LYS A 286 14.77 -24.46 15.71
N PHE A 287 15.03 -23.64 16.70
CA PHE A 287 15.82 -22.43 16.54
C PHE A 287 17.29 -22.75 16.28
N SER A 288 18.06 -21.75 15.84
CA SER A 288 19.47 -21.89 15.47
C SER A 288 20.41 -22.39 16.59
N ASP A 289 20.01 -22.25 17.84
CA ASP A 289 20.71 -22.80 19.02
C ASP A 289 20.30 -24.24 19.38
N GLY A 290 19.35 -24.81 18.62
CA GLY A 290 18.80 -26.15 18.85
C GLY A 290 17.63 -26.21 19.82
N THR A 291 17.16 -25.11 20.40
CA THR A 291 15.96 -25.10 21.23
C THR A 291 14.71 -25.42 20.40
N PRO A 292 13.75 -26.22 20.93
CA PRO A 292 12.53 -26.55 20.19
C PRO A 292 11.64 -25.34 19.93
N ILE A 293 10.99 -25.31 18.79
CA ILE A 293 9.90 -24.40 18.46
C ILE A 293 8.57 -25.04 18.83
N THR A 294 7.73 -24.30 19.55
CA THR A 294 6.42 -24.76 20.02
C THR A 294 5.32 -23.78 19.61
N ALA A 295 4.06 -24.14 19.79
CA ALA A 295 2.91 -23.26 19.54
C ALA A 295 3.01 -21.91 20.29
N LYS A 296 3.61 -21.93 21.48
CA LYS A 296 3.84 -20.69 22.28
C LYS A 296 4.72 -19.68 21.56
N ASN A 297 5.67 -20.12 20.72
CA ASN A 297 6.55 -19.24 19.98
C ASN A 297 5.81 -18.45 18.90
N TYR A 298 4.77 -19.05 18.29
CA TYR A 298 3.88 -18.37 17.36
C TYR A 298 2.93 -17.41 18.06
N ILE A 299 2.31 -17.87 19.15
CA ILE A 299 1.36 -17.09 19.93
C ILE A 299 2.04 -15.89 20.62
N ALA A 300 3.27 -16.03 21.11
CA ALA A 300 3.97 -14.96 21.81
C ALA A 300 4.14 -13.70 20.97
N SER A 301 4.50 -13.86 19.69
CA SER A 301 4.58 -12.74 18.73
C SER A 301 3.22 -12.09 18.53
N LEU A 302 2.19 -12.86 18.20
CA LEU A 302 0.84 -12.37 17.98
C LEU A 302 0.29 -11.60 19.19
N LEU A 303 0.40 -12.17 20.39
CA LEU A 303 -0.08 -11.52 21.61
C LEU A 303 0.66 -10.18 21.88
N ALA A 304 1.99 -10.22 21.88
CA ALA A 304 2.77 -9.01 22.18
C ALA A 304 2.50 -7.89 21.17
N ASN A 305 2.47 -8.21 19.88
CA ASN A 305 2.25 -7.27 18.79
C ASN A 305 0.79 -6.79 18.66
N SER A 306 -0.09 -7.30 19.51
CA SER A 306 -1.49 -6.87 19.61
C SER A 306 -1.76 -5.97 20.83
N THR A 307 -0.73 -5.32 21.39
CA THR A 307 -0.84 -4.51 22.61
C THR A 307 -0.36 -3.07 22.45
N ASN A 308 -0.78 -2.20 23.38
CA ASN A 308 -0.24 -0.83 23.50
C ASN A 308 1.24 -0.83 23.98
N VAL A 309 1.73 -1.91 24.58
CA VAL A 309 3.16 -2.07 24.90
C VAL A 309 4.00 -2.13 23.64
N ALA A 310 3.53 -2.87 22.61
CA ALA A 310 4.18 -2.90 21.30
C ALA A 310 4.21 -1.51 20.65
N VAL A 311 3.09 -0.78 20.69
CA VAL A 311 3.02 0.61 20.17
C VAL A 311 4.03 1.51 20.88
N ALA A 312 4.13 1.43 22.21
CA ALA A 312 5.11 2.19 22.98
C ALA A 312 6.56 1.82 22.65
N ALA A 313 6.82 0.56 22.27
CA ALA A 313 8.14 0.07 21.84
C ALA A 313 8.49 0.41 20.38
N GLY A 314 7.54 0.95 19.61
CA GLY A 314 7.75 1.37 18.23
C GLY A 314 7.10 0.48 17.17
N GLY A 315 6.35 -0.55 17.58
CA GLY A 315 5.50 -1.37 16.70
C GLY A 315 4.14 -0.72 16.44
N ASN A 316 3.34 -1.32 15.56
CA ASN A 316 1.99 -0.82 15.27
C ASN A 316 0.92 -1.33 16.25
N GLY A 317 1.18 -2.46 16.92
CA GLY A 317 0.27 -3.07 17.89
C GLY A 317 -1.01 -3.63 17.26
N ASN A 318 -1.02 -3.98 15.98
CA ASN A 318 -2.23 -4.35 15.24
C ASN A 318 -2.18 -5.77 14.64
N GLU A 319 -1.23 -6.61 15.01
CA GLU A 319 -1.05 -7.92 14.37
C GLU A 319 -2.31 -8.80 14.47
N GLY A 320 -3.00 -8.76 15.59
CA GLY A 320 -4.24 -9.52 15.80
C GLY A 320 -5.53 -8.78 15.43
N GLN A 321 -5.49 -7.69 14.71
CA GLN A 321 -6.65 -6.80 14.48
C GLN A 321 -7.88 -7.47 13.85
N VAL A 322 -7.69 -8.53 13.06
CA VAL A 322 -8.76 -9.32 12.43
C VAL A 322 -9.22 -10.48 13.31
N VAL A 323 -8.58 -10.68 14.47
CA VAL A 323 -8.83 -11.77 15.40
C VAL A 323 -9.92 -11.35 16.39
N GLU A 324 -10.79 -12.29 16.75
CA GLU A 324 -11.91 -12.07 17.66
C GLU A 324 -11.44 -11.63 19.05
N GLY A 325 -11.99 -10.52 19.55
CA GLY A 325 -11.65 -9.93 20.85
C GLY A 325 -10.42 -9.01 20.83
N PHE A 326 -9.93 -8.61 19.67
CA PHE A 326 -8.75 -7.74 19.55
C PHE A 326 -8.88 -6.41 20.28
N ASP A 327 -9.98 -5.68 20.12
CA ASP A 327 -10.13 -4.35 20.71
C ASP A 327 -10.05 -4.37 22.24
N GLU A 328 -10.66 -5.38 22.89
CA GLU A 328 -10.62 -5.56 24.33
C GLU A 328 -9.20 -5.93 24.80
N PHE A 329 -8.55 -6.86 24.09
CA PHE A 329 -7.18 -7.27 24.42
C PHE A 329 -6.19 -6.11 24.26
N LYS A 330 -6.26 -5.36 23.16
CA LYS A 330 -5.38 -4.21 22.91
C LYS A 330 -5.59 -3.07 23.90
N ALA A 331 -6.83 -2.86 24.34
CA ALA A 331 -7.16 -1.79 25.29
C ALA A 331 -6.66 -2.07 26.72
N TYR A 332 -6.31 -3.33 27.03
CA TYR A 332 -5.84 -3.71 28.36
C TYR A 332 -4.42 -3.20 28.62
N GLU A 333 -4.22 -2.55 29.77
CA GLU A 333 -2.95 -1.96 30.20
C GLU A 333 -2.46 -2.47 31.57
N GLY A 334 -2.98 -3.62 32.01
CA GLY A 334 -2.55 -4.28 33.24
C GLY A 334 -3.34 -3.87 34.48
N GLU A 335 -4.47 -3.16 34.36
CA GLU A 335 -5.34 -2.80 35.46
C GLU A 335 -6.58 -3.70 35.55
N GLY A 336 -6.89 -4.22 36.69
CA GLY A 336 -8.01 -5.12 36.93
C GLY A 336 -7.68 -6.60 36.71
N ASP A 337 -8.72 -7.40 36.39
CA ASP A 337 -8.54 -8.82 36.10
C ASP A 337 -7.82 -9.00 34.76
N PRO A 338 -7.01 -10.06 34.59
CA PRO A 338 -6.32 -10.32 33.33
C PRO A 338 -7.30 -10.48 32.15
N VAL A 339 -7.00 -9.81 31.04
CA VAL A 339 -7.74 -9.96 29.80
C VAL A 339 -7.08 -11.04 28.94
N TYR A 340 -7.90 -11.95 28.43
CA TYR A 340 -7.49 -13.01 27.52
C TYR A 340 -7.94 -12.64 26.11
N PHE A 341 -7.06 -12.89 25.13
CA PHE A 341 -7.36 -12.66 23.71
C PHE A 341 -8.28 -13.78 23.23
N LYS A 342 -9.58 -13.51 23.16
CA LYS A 342 -10.65 -14.48 22.91
C LYS A 342 -10.40 -15.37 21.70
N GLY A 343 -9.92 -14.78 20.59
CA GLY A 343 -9.65 -15.50 19.35
C GLY A 343 -8.30 -16.21 19.29
N VAL A 344 -7.49 -16.22 20.36
CA VAL A 344 -6.17 -16.88 20.38
C VAL A 344 -6.15 -17.97 21.43
N GLN A 345 -6.08 -19.23 21.00
CA GLN A 345 -6.15 -20.38 21.90
C GLN A 345 -4.91 -21.27 21.80
N LEU A 346 -4.35 -21.65 22.93
CA LEU A 346 -3.31 -22.67 23.05
C LEU A 346 -3.94 -24.03 23.38
N ILE A 347 -4.01 -24.93 22.41
CA ILE A 347 -4.64 -26.23 22.56
C ILE A 347 -3.69 -27.20 23.28
N ASP A 348 -2.46 -27.31 22.75
CA ASP A 348 -1.35 -28.07 23.32
C ASP A 348 0.00 -27.48 22.89
N ASP A 349 1.12 -28.17 23.17
CA ASP A 349 2.48 -27.65 22.89
C ASP A 349 2.75 -27.43 21.39
N TYR A 350 1.99 -28.08 20.50
CA TYR A 350 2.19 -28.01 19.04
C TYR A 350 0.91 -27.65 18.28
N THR A 351 -0.16 -27.27 18.98
CA THR A 351 -1.44 -26.92 18.36
C THR A 351 -1.97 -25.63 18.97
N PHE A 352 -2.31 -24.69 18.11
CA PHE A 352 -3.01 -23.47 18.48
C PHE A 352 -4.19 -23.22 17.55
N ALA A 353 -5.13 -22.39 17.97
CA ALA A 353 -6.26 -22.01 17.15
C ALA A 353 -6.40 -20.48 17.13
N ILE A 354 -6.76 -19.97 15.96
CA ILE A 354 -7.02 -18.54 15.73
C ILE A 354 -8.44 -18.41 15.21
N THR A 355 -9.24 -17.60 15.91
CA THR A 355 -10.62 -17.28 15.51
C THR A 355 -10.67 -15.87 14.95
N TYR A 356 -11.05 -15.76 13.69
CA TYR A 356 -11.23 -14.49 12.98
C TYR A 356 -12.64 -13.96 13.19
N GLN A 357 -12.76 -12.63 13.28
CA GLN A 357 -14.03 -11.94 13.40
C GLN A 357 -14.95 -12.30 12.22
N ALA A 358 -16.26 -12.29 12.47
CA ALA A 358 -17.28 -12.65 11.47
C ALA A 358 -17.16 -11.82 10.17
N ASP A 359 -16.71 -10.59 10.29
CA ASP A 359 -16.51 -9.67 9.18
C ASP A 359 -15.46 -10.14 8.17
N TYR A 360 -14.48 -10.93 8.63
CA TYR A 360 -13.39 -11.46 7.80
C TYR A 360 -13.58 -12.94 7.44
N ALA A 361 -14.61 -13.62 7.95
CA ALA A 361 -14.82 -15.05 7.74
C ALA A 361 -15.06 -15.46 6.26
N ASN A 362 -15.47 -14.52 5.42
CA ASN A 362 -15.67 -14.75 3.97
C ASN A 362 -14.61 -14.00 3.13
N TYR A 363 -13.54 -13.49 3.75
CA TYR A 363 -12.49 -12.82 3.01
C TYR A 363 -11.77 -13.81 2.08
N TYR A 364 -11.71 -13.50 0.80
CA TYR A 364 -11.15 -14.39 -0.23
C TYR A 364 -9.70 -14.81 0.08
N TYR A 365 -8.89 -13.89 0.58
CA TYR A 365 -7.50 -14.15 0.95
C TYR A 365 -7.30 -14.46 2.45
N LEU A 366 -8.30 -15.04 3.11
CA LEU A 366 -8.25 -15.30 4.56
C LEU A 366 -6.99 -16.07 4.99
N ILE A 367 -6.48 -16.97 4.15
CA ILE A 367 -5.24 -17.72 4.40
C ILE A 367 -4.04 -16.80 4.70
N THR A 368 -3.98 -15.60 4.14
CA THR A 368 -2.87 -14.68 4.37
C THR A 368 -2.80 -14.19 5.81
N PHE A 369 -3.95 -14.10 6.50
CA PHE A 369 -4.00 -13.74 7.92
C PHE A 369 -3.52 -14.86 8.85
N ALA A 370 -3.35 -16.07 8.33
CA ALA A 370 -2.84 -17.21 9.06
C ALA A 370 -1.33 -17.44 8.89
N GLY A 371 -0.63 -16.50 8.29
CA GLY A 371 0.82 -16.52 8.10
C GLY A 371 1.57 -16.06 9.35
N PHE A 372 1.74 -16.98 10.32
CA PHE A 372 2.47 -16.69 11.57
C PHE A 372 3.88 -17.27 11.50
N SER A 373 4.87 -16.52 12.02
CA SER A 373 6.25 -16.96 12.17
C SER A 373 6.65 -17.08 13.64
N PRO A 374 7.40 -18.11 14.04
CA PRO A 374 7.78 -18.30 15.43
C PRO A 374 8.92 -17.36 15.80
N ALA A 375 8.85 -16.78 16.99
CA ALA A 375 9.92 -16.02 17.61
C ALA A 375 10.32 -16.62 18.97
N PRO A 376 11.59 -16.48 19.41
CA PRO A 376 11.94 -16.76 20.80
C PRO A 376 11.02 -15.94 21.70
N MET A 377 10.33 -16.59 22.65
CA MET A 377 9.35 -15.89 23.51
C MET A 377 9.98 -14.68 24.21
N GLN A 378 11.25 -14.79 24.64
CA GLN A 378 11.99 -13.73 25.31
C GLN A 378 12.12 -12.47 24.45
N MET A 379 12.05 -12.59 23.10
CA MET A 379 12.16 -11.43 22.21
C MET A 379 11.11 -10.39 22.54
N TYR A 380 9.87 -10.79 22.70
CA TYR A 380 8.75 -9.90 22.96
C TYR A 380 8.26 -9.91 24.42
N LEU A 381 8.43 -11.00 25.13
CA LEU A 381 7.89 -11.17 26.48
C LEU A 381 8.94 -10.98 27.60
N GLY A 382 10.24 -10.95 27.27
CA GLY A 382 11.29 -10.96 28.30
C GLY A 382 11.17 -12.21 29.18
N GLU A 383 11.00 -12.01 30.47
CA GLU A 383 10.78 -13.07 31.47
C GLU A 383 9.29 -13.33 31.76
N ASN A 384 8.38 -12.63 31.04
CA ASN A 384 6.94 -12.79 31.24
C ASN A 384 6.41 -14.03 30.54
N GLU A 385 5.23 -14.47 30.96
CA GLU A 385 4.63 -15.74 30.53
C GLU A 385 3.32 -15.50 29.78
N ILE A 386 2.98 -16.45 28.88
CA ILE A 386 1.64 -16.60 28.35
C ILE A 386 0.78 -17.26 29.41
N ILE A 387 -0.30 -16.61 29.83
CA ILE A 387 -1.32 -17.20 30.70
C ILE A 387 -2.45 -17.76 29.87
N VAL A 388 -3.09 -18.82 30.35
CA VAL A 388 -4.15 -19.53 29.61
C VAL A 388 -5.32 -19.78 30.56
N ASN A 389 -6.53 -19.42 30.13
CA ASN A 389 -7.75 -19.63 30.93
C ASN A 389 -8.38 -21.03 30.68
N GLU A 390 -9.54 -21.29 31.30
CA GLU A 390 -10.27 -22.57 31.16
C GLU A 390 -10.73 -22.85 29.70
N ASN A 391 -10.96 -21.80 28.92
CA ASN A 391 -11.34 -21.89 27.49
C ASN A 391 -10.15 -22.06 26.56
N LYS A 392 -8.93 -22.21 27.10
CA LYS A 392 -7.66 -22.21 26.34
C LYS A 392 -7.30 -20.86 25.71
N GLU A 393 -8.04 -19.80 26.00
CA GLU A 393 -7.71 -18.45 25.52
C GLU A 393 -6.43 -17.94 26.17
N CYS A 394 -5.61 -17.25 25.40
CA CYS A 394 -4.28 -16.80 25.80
C CYS A 394 -4.28 -15.34 26.19
N GLY A 395 -3.49 -15.02 27.20
CA GLY A 395 -3.21 -13.65 27.65
C GLY A 395 -1.74 -13.51 28.06
N LEU A 396 -1.37 -12.33 28.51
CA LEU A 396 -0.03 -12.04 29.00
C LEU A 396 -0.06 -11.78 30.50
N SER A 397 0.97 -12.26 31.23
CA SER A 397 1.08 -12.07 32.67
C SER A 397 1.15 -10.57 33.03
N GLU A 398 0.69 -10.22 34.25
CA GLU A 398 0.65 -8.84 34.77
C GLU A 398 1.98 -8.10 34.62
N GLY A 399 3.10 -8.80 34.78
CA GLY A 399 4.44 -8.23 34.67
C GLY A 399 4.74 -7.62 33.30
N PHE A 400 4.08 -8.10 32.23
CA PHE A 400 4.24 -7.56 30.88
C PHE A 400 3.74 -6.11 30.77
N TYR A 401 2.69 -5.76 31.50
CA TYR A 401 2.08 -4.43 31.49
C TYR A 401 2.62 -3.49 32.57
N LYS A 402 3.63 -3.94 33.32
CA LYS A 402 4.22 -3.15 34.42
C LYS A 402 4.75 -1.81 33.89
N LYS A 403 4.33 -0.73 34.57
CA LYS A 403 4.83 0.63 34.34
C LYS A 403 5.71 1.10 35.49
N GLU A 404 6.73 1.89 35.16
CA GLU A 404 7.58 2.58 36.12
C GLU A 404 7.75 4.04 35.65
N ALA A 405 7.93 4.94 36.64
CA ALA A 405 8.18 6.35 36.38
C ALA A 405 9.53 6.55 35.67
N LYS A 406 9.52 7.07 34.46
CA LYS A 406 10.69 7.42 33.66
C LYS A 406 10.54 8.88 33.21
N ASP A 407 11.44 9.76 33.66
CA ASP A 407 11.39 11.21 33.35
C ASP A 407 10.07 11.90 33.76
N GLY A 408 9.42 11.39 34.82
CA GLY A 408 8.16 11.95 35.34
C GLY A 408 6.88 11.47 34.60
N VAL A 409 6.99 10.50 33.70
CA VAL A 409 5.88 9.85 33.00
C VAL A 409 5.93 8.34 33.25
N ASP A 410 4.79 7.73 33.50
CA ASP A 410 4.69 6.28 33.64
C ASP A 410 4.89 5.61 32.27
N ALA A 411 5.94 4.79 32.14
CA ALA A 411 6.30 4.07 30.92
C ALA A 411 6.34 2.56 31.16
N PHE A 412 5.96 1.78 30.16
CA PHE A 412 6.05 0.32 30.22
C PHE A 412 7.53 -0.14 30.31
N VAL A 413 7.85 -0.95 31.31
CA VAL A 413 9.18 -1.53 31.51
C VAL A 413 9.59 -2.38 30.30
N MET A 414 8.63 -3.06 29.69
CA MET A 414 8.87 -3.93 28.54
C MET A 414 9.38 -3.21 27.30
N VAL A 415 9.18 -1.90 27.17
CA VAL A 415 9.70 -1.11 26.04
C VAL A 415 11.22 -1.25 25.90
N ASP A 416 11.95 -1.07 27.02
CA ASP A 416 13.40 -1.19 27.01
C ASP A 416 13.85 -2.65 26.81
N VAL A 417 13.08 -3.64 27.32
CA VAL A 417 13.36 -5.07 27.16
C VAL A 417 13.22 -5.46 25.69
N ILE A 418 12.09 -5.15 25.07
CA ILE A 418 11.81 -5.45 23.66
C ILE A 418 12.87 -4.80 22.77
N ASN A 419 13.12 -3.49 22.92
CA ASN A 419 14.08 -2.76 22.10
C ASN A 419 15.54 -3.28 22.25
N ASN A 420 15.89 -3.85 23.39
CA ASN A 420 17.19 -4.50 23.56
C ASN A 420 17.23 -5.90 22.90
N ASN A 421 16.14 -6.66 23.00
CA ASN A 421 16.04 -7.99 22.42
C ASN A 421 15.95 -7.99 20.88
N LEU A 422 15.41 -6.90 20.30
CA LEU A 422 15.34 -6.71 18.85
C LEU A 422 16.68 -6.31 18.21
N LYS A 423 17.72 -6.01 18.98
CA LYS A 423 19.04 -5.76 18.43
C LYS A 423 19.61 -7.01 17.76
N TRP A 424 20.33 -6.81 16.67
CA TRP A 424 20.96 -7.89 15.93
C TRP A 424 21.92 -8.74 16.78
N ASP A 425 22.62 -8.12 17.75
CA ASP A 425 23.60 -8.70 18.64
C ASP A 425 23.02 -9.24 19.96
N SER A 426 21.70 -9.34 20.08
CA SER A 426 21.08 -10.01 21.22
C SER A 426 21.41 -11.52 21.20
N ASP A 427 21.53 -12.12 22.39
CA ASP A 427 21.85 -13.56 22.54
C ASP A 427 20.69 -14.50 22.12
N LEU A 428 19.60 -13.96 21.55
CA LEU A 428 18.44 -14.74 21.15
C LEU A 428 18.68 -15.49 19.83
N PRO A 429 18.22 -16.74 19.69
CA PRO A 429 18.38 -17.51 18.47
C PRO A 429 17.51 -16.97 17.32
N TYR A 430 17.74 -17.49 16.13
CA TYR A 430 17.00 -17.21 14.90
C TYR A 430 16.21 -18.43 14.45
N SER A 431 15.09 -18.24 13.76
CA SER A 431 14.28 -19.32 13.20
C SER A 431 14.55 -19.60 11.71
N GLY A 432 15.18 -18.66 11.01
CA GLY A 432 15.33 -18.68 9.56
C GLY A 432 16.50 -19.45 9.00
N PRO A 433 16.66 -19.43 7.66
CA PRO A 433 17.73 -20.12 6.95
C PRO A 433 19.15 -19.60 7.30
N TYR A 434 19.25 -18.35 7.77
CA TYR A 434 20.52 -17.74 8.15
C TYR A 434 20.48 -17.11 9.54
N VAL A 435 21.67 -16.86 10.09
CA VAL A 435 21.89 -16.10 11.32
C VAL A 435 22.80 -14.93 11.05
N VAL A 436 22.55 -13.78 11.64
CA VAL A 436 23.47 -12.64 11.59
C VAL A 436 24.67 -12.95 12.47
N SER A 437 25.83 -13.14 11.85
CA SER A 437 27.08 -13.44 12.56
C SER A 437 27.87 -12.17 12.91
N ASN A 438 27.70 -11.10 12.14
CA ASN A 438 28.35 -9.82 12.41
C ASN A 438 27.63 -8.66 11.71
N TYR A 439 27.64 -7.49 12.33
CA TYR A 439 27.29 -6.23 11.71
C TYR A 439 28.25 -5.13 12.16
N ASP A 440 28.89 -4.50 11.18
CA ASP A 440 29.75 -3.33 11.42
C ASP A 440 28.98 -2.05 11.05
N ALA A 441 28.54 -1.32 12.09
CA ALA A 441 27.79 -0.08 11.90
C ALA A 441 28.61 1.04 11.26
N SER A 442 29.96 0.97 11.26
CA SER A 442 30.80 2.00 10.64
C SER A 442 30.90 1.85 9.14
N SER A 443 30.98 0.61 8.67
CA SER A 443 31.00 0.28 7.23
C SER A 443 29.62 -0.07 6.67
N ARG A 444 28.59 -0.15 7.52
CA ARG A 444 27.26 -0.62 7.16
C ARG A 444 27.26 -1.99 6.46
N THR A 445 28.08 -2.90 6.99
CA THR A 445 28.28 -4.23 6.42
C THR A 445 27.72 -5.29 7.37
N ALA A 446 26.88 -6.18 6.87
CA ALA A 446 26.35 -7.32 7.63
C ALA A 446 26.85 -8.63 7.04
N THR A 447 27.23 -9.58 7.90
CA THR A 447 27.61 -10.94 7.52
C THR A 447 26.62 -11.93 8.14
N LEU A 448 26.07 -12.79 7.32
CA LEU A 448 25.18 -13.87 7.71
C LEU A 448 25.85 -15.21 7.43
N THR A 449 25.58 -16.18 8.27
CA THR A 449 26.02 -17.57 8.08
C THR A 449 24.83 -18.50 8.04
N LEU A 450 24.95 -19.58 7.28
CA LEU A 450 23.92 -20.61 7.13
C LEU A 450 23.52 -21.16 8.51
N ASN A 451 22.22 -21.26 8.75
CA ASN A 451 21.68 -21.93 9.92
C ASN A 451 21.67 -23.47 9.69
N PRO A 452 22.55 -24.24 10.37
CA PRO A 452 22.70 -25.67 10.06
C PRO A 452 21.51 -26.54 10.45
N VAL A 453 20.62 -26.02 11.32
CA VAL A 453 19.44 -26.77 11.76
C VAL A 453 18.18 -26.46 10.93
N TYR A 454 18.22 -25.45 10.09
CA TYR A 454 17.09 -25.12 9.22
C TYR A 454 16.98 -26.15 8.06
N PRO A 455 15.86 -26.86 7.93
CA PRO A 455 15.76 -27.94 6.94
C PRO A 455 15.49 -27.47 5.52
N GLY A 456 15.01 -26.23 5.35
CA GLY A 456 14.45 -25.65 4.13
C GLY A 456 12.94 -25.45 4.25
N ASP A 457 12.32 -25.07 3.17
CA ASP A 457 10.87 -24.94 3.02
C ASP A 457 10.39 -25.48 1.66
N ASP A 458 9.08 -25.61 1.51
CA ASP A 458 8.50 -26.26 0.32
C ASP A 458 8.63 -25.37 -0.95
N ALA A 459 8.71 -24.06 -0.79
CA ALA A 459 8.74 -23.15 -1.91
C ALA A 459 10.17 -22.95 -2.45
N ARG A 460 11.16 -22.76 -1.54
CA ARG A 460 12.53 -22.38 -1.89
C ARG A 460 13.54 -23.52 -1.76
N GLY A 461 13.15 -24.58 -1.09
CA GLY A 461 14.02 -25.72 -0.83
C GLY A 461 14.99 -25.48 0.33
N LYS A 462 16.09 -26.25 0.36
CA LYS A 462 17.10 -26.18 1.41
C LYS A 462 18.19 -25.19 1.03
N PRO A 463 18.50 -24.16 1.86
CA PRO A 463 19.56 -23.23 1.58
C PRO A 463 20.92 -23.93 1.54
N SER A 464 21.80 -23.50 0.63
CA SER A 464 23.11 -24.16 0.38
C SER A 464 24.30 -23.19 0.46
N ILE A 465 24.08 -21.88 0.45
CA ILE A 465 25.14 -20.88 0.48
C ILE A 465 25.60 -20.68 1.92
N GLU A 466 26.91 -20.85 2.18
CA GLU A 466 27.42 -20.86 3.55
C GLU A 466 27.50 -19.46 4.18
N THR A 467 27.83 -18.44 3.38
CA THR A 467 28.05 -17.08 3.89
C THR A 467 27.49 -16.04 2.93
N LEU A 468 26.77 -15.07 3.48
CA LEU A 468 26.27 -13.88 2.78
C LEU A 468 26.87 -12.64 3.40
N THR A 469 27.30 -11.68 2.59
CA THR A 469 27.78 -10.38 3.08
C THR A 469 27.07 -9.28 2.33
N TYR A 470 26.33 -8.45 3.04
CA TYR A 470 25.67 -7.26 2.50
C TYR A 470 26.62 -6.06 2.64
N VAL A 471 26.88 -5.36 1.54
CA VAL A 471 27.71 -4.16 1.50
C VAL A 471 26.99 -3.02 0.80
N LYS A 472 27.20 -1.80 1.27
CA LYS A 472 26.66 -0.60 0.61
C LYS A 472 27.37 -0.40 -0.73
N VAL A 473 26.60 -0.16 -1.79
CA VAL A 473 27.09 0.25 -3.12
C VAL A 473 26.42 1.53 -3.56
N ILE A 474 27.00 2.19 -4.54
CA ILE A 474 26.40 3.33 -5.24
C ILE A 474 26.23 2.96 -6.71
N SER A 475 25.14 3.38 -7.31
CA SER A 475 24.76 2.97 -8.67
C SER A 475 25.82 3.23 -9.72
N GLU A 476 26.54 4.34 -9.60
CA GLU A 476 27.57 4.72 -10.58
C GLU A 476 28.78 3.80 -10.60
N THR A 477 29.03 3.04 -9.52
CA THR A 477 30.22 2.17 -9.41
C THR A 477 29.91 0.69 -9.27
N GLN A 478 28.64 0.31 -9.07
CA GLN A 478 28.26 -1.08 -8.80
C GLN A 478 28.65 -2.04 -9.92
N ASN A 479 28.57 -1.63 -11.19
CA ASN A 479 28.99 -2.44 -12.34
C ASN A 479 30.51 -2.70 -12.33
N ASP A 480 31.33 -1.69 -11.98
CA ASP A 480 32.77 -1.83 -11.85
C ASP A 480 33.13 -2.74 -10.66
N GLN A 481 32.38 -2.67 -9.55
CA GLN A 481 32.60 -3.54 -8.39
C GLN A 481 32.28 -5.00 -8.72
N LEU A 482 31.17 -5.26 -9.44
CA LEU A 482 30.82 -6.59 -9.93
C LEU A 482 31.91 -7.13 -10.88
N LEU A 483 32.40 -6.32 -11.83
CA LEU A 483 33.43 -6.69 -12.79
C LEU A 483 34.77 -7.06 -12.10
N LYS A 484 35.09 -6.37 -10.99
CA LYS A 484 36.29 -6.62 -10.18
C LYS A 484 36.12 -7.79 -9.19
N GLY A 485 34.91 -8.28 -8.99
CA GLY A 485 34.60 -9.30 -8.00
C GLY A 485 34.58 -8.75 -6.55
N GLU A 486 34.39 -7.46 -6.40
CA GLU A 486 34.20 -6.81 -5.09
C GLU A 486 32.78 -7.07 -4.55
N ILE A 487 31.82 -7.32 -5.45
CA ILE A 487 30.46 -7.83 -5.17
C ILE A 487 30.13 -8.96 -6.14
N ASP A 488 29.17 -9.80 -5.78
CA ASP A 488 28.74 -10.93 -6.60
C ASP A 488 27.35 -10.71 -7.22
N ILE A 489 26.51 -9.84 -6.61
CA ILE A 489 25.13 -9.58 -7.04
C ILE A 489 24.88 -8.07 -6.98
N ILE A 490 24.28 -7.53 -8.05
CA ILE A 490 23.59 -6.24 -8.09
C ILE A 490 22.11 -6.53 -8.25
N SER A 491 21.31 -6.04 -7.34
CA SER A 491 19.87 -6.32 -7.33
C SER A 491 19.02 -5.06 -7.55
N GLY A 492 17.88 -5.23 -8.23
CA GLY A 492 16.87 -4.19 -8.38
C GLY A 492 17.26 -3.04 -9.31
N ILE A 493 17.95 -3.31 -10.42
CA ILE A 493 18.29 -2.30 -11.43
C ILE A 493 17.00 -1.93 -12.19
N THR A 494 16.65 -0.63 -12.23
CA THR A 494 15.39 -0.13 -12.79
C THR A 494 15.56 0.98 -13.83
N GLY A 495 16.66 1.71 -13.79
CA GLY A 495 16.95 2.80 -14.73
C GLY A 495 17.35 2.28 -16.11
N GLY A 496 16.82 2.87 -17.19
CA GLY A 496 17.06 2.38 -18.54
C GLY A 496 18.53 2.36 -18.94
N ASP A 497 19.30 3.38 -18.61
CA ASP A 497 20.75 3.44 -18.94
C ASP A 497 21.58 2.53 -18.02
N GLU A 498 21.21 2.41 -16.74
CA GLU A 498 21.82 1.49 -15.78
C GLU A 498 21.60 0.03 -16.21
N THR A 499 20.38 -0.32 -16.62
CA THR A 499 20.04 -1.64 -17.15
C THR A 499 20.86 -1.96 -18.39
N LYS A 500 20.95 -1.05 -19.36
CA LYS A 500 21.79 -1.24 -20.55
C LYS A 500 23.27 -1.47 -20.21
N ALA A 501 23.79 -0.70 -19.25
CA ALA A 501 25.17 -0.85 -18.79
C ALA A 501 25.42 -2.20 -18.11
N ALA A 502 24.48 -2.66 -17.29
CA ALA A 502 24.57 -3.95 -16.60
C ALA A 502 24.44 -5.13 -17.57
N LEU A 503 23.48 -5.09 -18.50
CA LEU A 503 23.34 -6.12 -19.55
C LEU A 503 24.56 -6.22 -20.45
N LYS A 504 25.23 -5.11 -20.72
CA LYS A 504 26.48 -5.11 -21.45
C LYS A 504 27.57 -5.93 -20.73
N LEU A 505 27.64 -5.92 -19.39
CA LEU A 505 28.55 -6.80 -18.65
C LEU A 505 28.23 -8.28 -18.88
N VAL A 506 26.98 -8.64 -18.95
CA VAL A 506 26.55 -10.02 -19.23
C VAL A 506 26.99 -10.42 -20.64
N ASP A 507 26.71 -9.59 -21.66
CA ASP A 507 27.01 -9.86 -23.05
C ASP A 507 28.53 -9.95 -23.31
N GLU A 508 29.30 -9.01 -22.77
CA GLU A 508 30.76 -8.94 -22.98
C GLU A 508 31.57 -9.81 -22.00
N GLY A 509 30.91 -10.31 -20.94
CA GLY A 509 31.54 -11.04 -19.85
C GLY A 509 31.99 -12.48 -20.17
N ALA A 510 31.73 -12.98 -21.39
CA ALA A 510 32.07 -14.34 -21.82
C ALA A 510 31.59 -15.43 -20.86
N GLY A 511 30.37 -15.29 -20.32
CA GLY A 511 29.73 -16.25 -19.41
C GLY A 511 30.20 -16.13 -17.95
N LYS A 512 30.85 -15.04 -17.56
CA LYS A 512 31.19 -14.76 -16.16
C LYS A 512 30.05 -14.19 -15.36
N PHE A 513 29.10 -13.57 -16.04
CA PHE A 513 27.92 -12.94 -15.44
C PHE A 513 26.66 -13.53 -16.04
N ALA A 514 25.60 -13.51 -15.26
CA ALA A 514 24.25 -13.89 -15.65
C ALA A 514 23.28 -12.80 -15.16
N GLU A 515 22.07 -12.85 -15.66
CA GLU A 515 21.01 -11.96 -15.25
C GLU A 515 19.70 -12.73 -15.02
N THR A 516 18.83 -12.18 -14.22
CA THR A 516 17.39 -12.51 -14.16
C THR A 516 16.61 -11.21 -14.13
N HIS A 517 15.43 -11.23 -14.66
CA HIS A 517 14.55 -10.06 -14.65
C HIS A 517 13.08 -10.47 -14.58
N TYR A 518 12.25 -9.53 -14.17
CA TYR A 518 10.81 -9.71 -14.12
C TYR A 518 10.10 -8.39 -14.38
N ASP A 519 8.89 -8.48 -14.92
CA ASP A 519 7.98 -7.35 -15.00
C ASP A 519 7.53 -7.00 -13.59
N ARG A 520 7.70 -5.75 -13.21
CA ARG A 520 7.36 -5.28 -11.88
C ARG A 520 5.85 -5.37 -11.64
N ALA A 521 5.44 -5.90 -10.49
CA ALA A 521 4.07 -5.76 -10.01
C ALA A 521 3.84 -4.35 -9.45
N GLY A 522 3.96 -3.33 -10.31
CA GLY A 522 3.82 -1.93 -9.94
C GLY A 522 4.01 -1.00 -11.12
N TYR A 523 3.75 0.27 -10.91
CA TYR A 523 3.87 1.31 -11.93
C TYR A 523 4.22 2.66 -11.29
N GLY A 524 4.89 3.51 -12.05
CA GLY A 524 5.02 4.93 -11.73
C GLY A 524 3.73 5.65 -12.09
N LYS A 525 3.24 6.51 -11.22
CA LYS A 525 1.93 7.13 -11.34
C LYS A 525 1.92 8.63 -11.22
N LEU A 526 0.86 9.22 -11.71
CA LEU A 526 0.38 10.54 -11.39
C LEU A 526 -0.93 10.38 -10.61
N GLY A 527 -0.92 10.67 -9.31
CA GLY A 527 -2.08 10.52 -8.44
C GLY A 527 -2.90 11.79 -8.34
N PHE A 528 -4.20 11.65 -8.23
CA PHE A 528 -5.13 12.76 -8.10
C PHE A 528 -5.67 12.89 -6.69
N ARG A 529 -5.97 14.12 -6.34
CA ARG A 529 -6.90 14.43 -5.29
C ARG A 529 -8.30 14.43 -5.87
N CYS A 530 -9.13 13.44 -5.49
CA CYS A 530 -10.43 13.20 -6.12
C CYS A 530 -11.63 13.75 -5.35
N ASP A 531 -11.41 14.45 -4.23
CA ASP A 531 -12.49 14.90 -3.33
C ASP A 531 -12.88 16.37 -3.50
N LEU A 532 -12.09 17.16 -4.22
CA LEU A 532 -12.39 18.60 -4.37
C LEU A 532 -11.68 19.23 -5.56
N GLY A 533 -12.20 20.41 -5.96
CA GLY A 533 -11.69 21.20 -7.07
C GLY A 533 -11.82 20.50 -8.43
N PRO A 534 -11.09 20.94 -9.45
CA PRO A 534 -11.21 20.36 -10.79
C PRO A 534 -10.91 18.88 -10.85
N THR A 535 -9.99 18.38 -10.04
CA THR A 535 -9.61 16.96 -10.04
C THR A 535 -10.63 16.05 -9.32
N ALA A 536 -11.65 16.61 -8.68
CA ALA A 536 -12.79 15.85 -8.19
C ALA A 536 -13.65 15.26 -9.33
N PHE A 537 -13.54 15.81 -10.52
CA PHE A 537 -14.33 15.43 -11.69
C PHE A 537 -13.59 14.42 -12.55
N ALA A 538 -14.22 13.26 -12.81
CA ALA A 538 -13.61 12.19 -13.60
C ALA A 538 -13.22 12.65 -15.01
N GLU A 539 -14.08 13.45 -15.67
CA GLU A 539 -13.81 14.02 -17.00
C GLU A 539 -12.55 14.89 -17.02
N VAL A 540 -12.21 15.58 -15.94
CA VAL A 540 -10.95 16.32 -15.84
C VAL A 540 -9.75 15.39 -15.77
N ARG A 541 -9.84 14.35 -14.96
CA ARG A 541 -8.77 13.35 -14.83
C ARG A 541 -8.56 12.59 -16.14
N GLN A 542 -9.66 12.22 -16.83
CA GLN A 542 -9.64 11.62 -18.16
C GLN A 542 -8.99 12.57 -19.18
N ALA A 543 -9.40 13.84 -19.19
CA ALA A 543 -8.82 14.84 -20.09
C ALA A 543 -7.30 14.99 -19.88
N ILE A 544 -6.83 15.06 -18.62
CA ILE A 544 -5.40 15.09 -18.32
C ILE A 544 -4.70 13.82 -18.83
N CYS A 545 -5.31 12.64 -18.66
CA CYS A 545 -4.75 11.40 -19.17
C CYS A 545 -4.55 11.44 -20.69
N TYR A 546 -5.50 11.98 -21.45
CA TYR A 546 -5.37 12.19 -22.89
C TYR A 546 -4.28 13.19 -23.31
N THR A 547 -3.75 14.02 -22.41
CA THR A 547 -2.66 14.96 -22.71
C THR A 547 -1.27 14.37 -22.61
N ILE A 548 -1.14 13.12 -22.15
CA ILE A 548 0.15 12.45 -21.92
C ILE A 548 0.33 11.32 -22.93
N ASN A 549 1.37 11.41 -23.77
CA ASN A 549 1.79 10.29 -24.61
C ASN A 549 2.51 9.23 -23.77
N ARG A 550 1.74 8.42 -23.01
CA ARG A 550 2.27 7.44 -22.07
C ARG A 550 3.20 6.40 -22.69
N PRO A 551 2.96 5.85 -23.89
CA PRO A 551 3.91 4.94 -24.53
C PRO A 551 5.27 5.58 -24.79
N GLU A 552 5.32 6.81 -25.28
CA GLU A 552 6.56 7.54 -25.50
C GLU A 552 7.25 7.91 -24.18
N PHE A 553 6.46 8.30 -23.17
CA PHE A 553 6.95 8.58 -21.83
C PHE A 553 7.60 7.34 -21.22
N ALA A 554 6.91 6.19 -21.21
CA ALA A 554 7.42 4.93 -20.70
C ALA A 554 8.69 4.49 -21.45
N GLN A 555 8.69 4.54 -22.78
CA GLN A 555 9.86 4.21 -23.61
C GLN A 555 11.09 5.07 -23.26
N THR A 556 10.88 6.37 -23.07
CA THR A 556 11.97 7.31 -22.77
C THR A 556 12.51 7.07 -21.37
N PHE A 557 11.63 6.94 -20.38
CA PHE A 557 12.03 6.79 -18.99
C PHE A 557 12.68 5.44 -18.69
N THR A 558 12.07 4.34 -19.16
CA THR A 558 12.58 2.99 -18.89
C THR A 558 13.69 2.54 -19.86
N GLY A 559 14.02 3.36 -20.86
CA GLY A 559 15.02 2.99 -21.88
C GLY A 559 14.58 1.84 -22.78
N GLY A 560 13.31 1.48 -22.77
CA GLY A 560 12.72 0.36 -23.52
C GLY A 560 12.48 -0.90 -22.67
N PHE A 561 12.81 -0.86 -21.38
CA PHE A 561 12.60 -1.96 -20.42
C PHE A 561 11.36 -1.72 -19.58
N GLY A 562 10.22 -1.49 -20.24
CA GLY A 562 8.95 -1.25 -19.58
C GLY A 562 7.80 -1.09 -20.55
N SER A 563 6.61 -1.02 -19.99
CA SER A 563 5.33 -0.93 -20.70
C SER A 563 4.40 0.07 -20.02
N VAL A 564 3.21 0.25 -20.58
CA VAL A 564 2.11 0.98 -19.95
C VAL A 564 1.05 -0.01 -19.53
N VAL A 565 0.54 0.14 -18.31
CA VAL A 565 -0.68 -0.51 -17.83
C VAL A 565 -1.81 0.51 -17.77
N HIS A 566 -3.04 0.03 -17.81
CA HIS A 566 -4.24 0.88 -17.90
C HIS A 566 -5.10 0.83 -16.63
N GLY A 567 -4.49 0.38 -15.54
CA GLY A 567 -5.11 0.24 -14.23
C GLY A 567 -4.10 -0.19 -13.18
N PRO A 568 -4.52 -0.36 -11.93
CA PRO A 568 -3.67 -0.77 -10.82
C PRO A 568 -3.40 -2.29 -10.84
N TYR A 569 -2.89 -2.80 -11.96
CA TYR A 569 -2.64 -4.22 -12.13
C TYR A 569 -1.28 -4.49 -12.76
N TYR A 570 -0.83 -5.70 -12.57
CA TYR A 570 0.31 -6.32 -13.22
C TYR A 570 -0.20 -7.40 -14.19
N THR A 571 0.34 -7.42 -15.40
CA THR A 571 -0.10 -8.32 -16.47
C THR A 571 0.17 -9.82 -16.21
N GLY A 572 0.92 -10.14 -15.16
CA GLY A 572 1.15 -11.49 -14.68
C GLY A 572 0.16 -11.99 -13.62
N PHE A 573 -0.74 -11.16 -13.11
CA PHE A 573 -1.74 -11.59 -12.14
C PHE A 573 -2.63 -12.70 -12.69
N SER A 574 -2.97 -13.69 -11.85
CA SER A 574 -3.89 -14.76 -12.22
C SER A 574 -5.25 -14.23 -12.63
N ALA A 575 -5.78 -13.25 -11.90
CA ALA A 575 -7.03 -12.59 -12.25
C ALA A 575 -6.98 -11.90 -13.61
N TYR A 576 -5.89 -11.14 -13.90
CA TYR A 576 -5.72 -10.54 -15.22
C TYR A 576 -5.67 -11.60 -16.32
N LYS A 577 -4.88 -12.65 -16.14
CA LYS A 577 -4.73 -13.74 -17.10
C LYS A 577 -6.04 -14.48 -17.37
N ALA A 578 -6.91 -14.57 -16.37
CA ALA A 578 -8.22 -15.20 -16.52
C ALA A 578 -9.18 -14.37 -17.40
N VAL A 579 -9.00 -13.03 -17.48
CA VAL A 579 -9.94 -12.10 -18.14
C VAL A 579 -9.27 -11.23 -19.21
N GLU A 580 -8.00 -11.46 -19.57
CA GLU A 580 -7.22 -10.58 -20.47
C GLU A 580 -7.84 -10.40 -21.86
N ASP A 581 -8.61 -11.37 -22.34
CA ASP A 581 -9.30 -11.34 -23.62
C ASP A 581 -10.70 -10.68 -23.54
N GLU A 582 -11.22 -10.45 -22.31
CA GLU A 582 -12.58 -9.94 -22.08
C GLU A 582 -12.60 -8.54 -21.46
N ILE A 583 -11.50 -8.11 -20.81
CA ILE A 583 -11.44 -6.84 -20.11
C ILE A 583 -11.45 -5.65 -21.08
N ILE A 584 -12.36 -4.69 -20.82
CA ILE A 584 -12.55 -3.50 -21.64
C ILE A 584 -11.87 -2.32 -20.95
N LEU A 585 -10.78 -1.81 -21.55
CA LEU A 585 -10.01 -0.69 -20.98
C LEU A 585 -9.79 0.42 -22.01
N ASN A 586 -10.14 1.64 -21.63
CA ASN A 586 -9.76 2.81 -22.42
C ASN A 586 -8.24 3.03 -22.28
N GLN A 587 -7.56 3.04 -23.41
CA GLN A 587 -6.12 3.25 -23.45
C GLN A 587 -5.73 4.72 -23.30
N TYR A 588 -6.68 5.66 -23.33
CA TYR A 588 -6.42 7.11 -23.24
C TYR A 588 -5.26 7.53 -24.15
N ALA A 589 -5.33 7.12 -25.41
CA ALA A 589 -4.32 7.49 -26.40
C ALA A 589 -4.23 9.03 -26.52
N TYR A 590 -3.00 9.57 -26.61
CA TYR A 590 -2.79 11.01 -26.71
C TYR A 590 -3.68 11.67 -27.77
N SER A 591 -4.57 12.58 -27.33
CA SER A 591 -5.57 13.23 -28.18
C SER A 591 -6.18 14.46 -27.53
N SER A 592 -5.85 15.64 -28.03
CA SER A 592 -6.51 16.89 -27.59
C SER A 592 -8.01 16.92 -27.94
N ASP A 593 -8.39 16.27 -29.04
CA ASP A 593 -9.81 16.21 -29.45
C ASP A 593 -10.63 15.38 -28.44
N SER A 594 -10.11 14.21 -28.02
CA SER A 594 -10.77 13.38 -27.01
C SER A 594 -10.82 14.07 -25.64
N ALA A 595 -9.73 14.73 -25.25
CA ALA A 595 -9.69 15.52 -24.03
C ALA A 595 -10.75 16.65 -24.03
N ASN A 596 -10.88 17.37 -25.15
CA ASN A 596 -11.89 18.41 -25.29
C ASN A 596 -13.32 17.84 -25.24
N ALA A 597 -13.55 16.69 -25.88
CA ALA A 597 -14.87 16.06 -25.91
C ALA A 597 -15.36 15.68 -24.50
N VAL A 598 -14.53 15.02 -23.69
CA VAL A 598 -14.91 14.66 -22.31
C VAL A 598 -15.11 15.90 -21.43
N LEU A 599 -14.34 16.97 -21.64
CA LEU A 599 -14.53 18.22 -20.91
C LEU A 599 -15.83 18.93 -21.33
N ASP A 600 -16.17 18.93 -22.62
CA ASP A 600 -17.42 19.53 -23.11
C ASP A 600 -18.63 18.76 -22.54
N GLU A 601 -18.60 17.42 -22.54
CA GLU A 601 -19.64 16.55 -21.98
C GLU A 601 -19.76 16.76 -20.48
N GLY A 602 -18.64 16.91 -19.75
CA GLY A 602 -18.59 17.20 -18.34
C GLY A 602 -18.97 18.63 -17.95
N GLY A 603 -19.38 19.48 -18.91
CA GLY A 603 -19.88 20.83 -18.63
C GLY A 603 -18.79 21.91 -18.41
N TRP A 604 -17.54 21.63 -18.76
CA TRP A 604 -16.43 22.61 -18.76
C TRP A 604 -16.48 23.52 -19.99
N ILE A 605 -17.59 24.19 -20.19
CA ILE A 605 -17.97 24.89 -21.43
C ILE A 605 -18.08 26.42 -21.25
N TYR A 606 -17.71 26.95 -20.12
CA TYR A 606 -17.79 28.38 -19.80
C TYR A 606 -16.41 29.03 -19.76
N ASN A 607 -16.37 30.36 -19.83
CA ASN A 607 -15.20 31.19 -19.52
C ASN A 607 -15.36 31.91 -18.17
N GLU A 608 -14.40 32.70 -17.76
CA GLU A 608 -14.36 33.46 -16.49
C GLU A 608 -15.59 34.38 -16.28
N LYS A 609 -16.32 34.70 -17.34
CA LYS A 609 -17.50 35.56 -17.27
C LYS A 609 -18.83 34.79 -17.26
N GLY A 610 -18.77 33.45 -17.25
CA GLY A 610 -19.95 32.59 -17.38
C GLY A 610 -20.53 32.56 -18.80
N GLU A 611 -19.79 33.06 -19.79
CA GLU A 611 -20.14 32.98 -21.20
C GLU A 611 -19.58 31.67 -21.81
N PRO A 612 -20.07 31.23 -22.98
CA PRO A 612 -19.49 30.05 -23.64
C PRO A 612 -17.98 30.20 -23.88
N TYR A 613 -17.22 29.15 -23.52
CA TYR A 613 -15.79 29.06 -23.75
C TYR A 613 -15.47 29.05 -25.24
N VAL A 614 -14.47 29.85 -25.65
CA VAL A 614 -14.00 29.92 -27.04
C VAL A 614 -12.51 29.54 -27.10
N ALA A 615 -12.22 28.35 -27.63
CA ALA A 615 -10.87 27.84 -27.78
C ALA A 615 -9.96 28.82 -28.53
N GLY A 616 -8.74 29.02 -28.04
CA GLY A 616 -7.77 29.95 -28.60
C GLY A 616 -8.04 31.44 -28.31
N THR A 617 -9.15 31.75 -27.63
CA THR A 617 -9.50 33.11 -27.20
C THR A 617 -9.51 33.21 -25.67
N ASP A 618 -10.24 32.30 -25.05
CA ASP A 618 -10.32 32.19 -23.59
C ASP A 618 -9.16 31.32 -23.09
N PRO A 619 -8.40 31.76 -22.07
CA PRO A 619 -7.21 31.03 -21.63
C PRO A 619 -7.52 29.76 -20.86
N VAL A 620 -8.65 29.72 -20.12
CA VAL A 620 -9.03 28.60 -19.24
C VAL A 620 -10.53 28.37 -19.30
N ARG A 621 -10.92 27.11 -19.30
CA ARG A 621 -12.31 26.67 -19.20
C ARG A 621 -12.82 26.80 -17.77
N TYR A 622 -14.13 26.98 -17.64
CA TYR A 622 -14.86 27.00 -16.38
C TYR A 622 -16.05 26.05 -16.45
N LYS A 623 -16.36 25.43 -15.31
CA LYS A 623 -17.57 24.64 -15.09
C LYS A 623 -18.49 25.38 -14.12
N LYS A 624 -19.77 25.48 -14.44
CA LYS A 624 -20.80 25.94 -13.51
C LYS A 624 -21.04 24.87 -12.46
N LEU A 625 -20.91 25.23 -11.19
CA LEU A 625 -21.12 24.30 -10.08
C LEU A 625 -22.62 24.18 -9.75
N GLU A 626 -23.13 22.96 -9.72
CA GLU A 626 -24.53 22.68 -9.44
C GLU A 626 -24.65 21.62 -8.34
N GLY A 627 -25.75 21.61 -7.60
CA GLY A 627 -26.01 20.62 -6.55
C GLY A 627 -24.84 20.47 -5.56
N TYR A 628 -24.36 19.25 -5.38
CA TYR A 628 -23.26 18.88 -4.46
C TYR A 628 -21.92 19.48 -4.87
N GLU A 629 -21.73 19.80 -6.15
CA GLU A 629 -20.50 20.44 -6.66
C GLU A 629 -20.28 21.83 -6.03
N ARG A 630 -21.33 22.44 -5.46
CA ARG A 630 -21.27 23.70 -4.72
C ARG A 630 -20.77 23.53 -3.27
N SER A 631 -19.87 22.60 -3.04
CA SER A 631 -19.24 22.45 -1.73
C SER A 631 -18.49 23.73 -1.33
N PRO A 632 -18.35 24.04 -0.03
CA PRO A 632 -17.58 25.20 0.42
C PRO A 632 -16.16 25.23 -0.14
N GLN A 633 -15.55 24.05 -0.31
CA GLN A 633 -14.20 23.88 -0.84
C GLN A 633 -14.13 24.25 -2.32
N ASN A 634 -15.08 23.80 -3.11
CA ASN A 634 -15.14 24.13 -4.55
C ASN A 634 -15.47 25.61 -4.79
N ILE A 635 -16.34 26.19 -3.96
CA ILE A 635 -16.63 27.64 -4.01
C ILE A 635 -15.37 28.44 -3.65
N ALA A 636 -14.58 28.00 -2.68
CA ALA A 636 -13.35 28.67 -2.26
C ALA A 636 -12.11 28.33 -3.09
N PHE A 637 -12.23 27.46 -4.10
CA PHE A 637 -11.09 26.99 -4.90
C PHE A 637 -10.31 28.11 -5.57
N LYS A 638 -8.98 27.97 -5.57
CA LYS A 638 -8.01 28.83 -6.29
C LYS A 638 -6.74 28.07 -6.65
N SER A 639 -6.09 28.46 -7.72
CA SER A 639 -4.74 27.99 -8.04
C SER A 639 -3.71 28.45 -6.98
N THR A 640 -2.63 27.70 -6.79
CA THR A 640 -1.59 28.00 -5.78
C THR A 640 -0.92 29.37 -5.99
N ASP A 641 -0.79 29.80 -7.23
CA ASP A 641 -0.27 31.12 -7.59
C ASP A 641 -1.34 32.23 -7.57
N GLY A 642 -2.60 31.87 -7.34
CA GLY A 642 -3.74 32.78 -7.29
C GLY A 642 -4.16 33.34 -8.64
N ALA A 643 -3.64 32.80 -9.76
CA ALA A 643 -3.98 33.28 -11.11
C ALA A 643 -5.46 33.01 -11.47
N TYR A 644 -5.98 31.88 -11.01
CA TYR A 644 -7.36 31.45 -11.26
C TYR A 644 -8.05 31.04 -9.98
N LYS A 645 -9.35 31.32 -9.89
CA LYS A 645 -10.20 30.96 -8.75
C LYS A 645 -11.64 30.76 -9.19
N THR A 646 -12.44 30.09 -8.38
CA THR A 646 -13.90 30.07 -8.56
C THR A 646 -14.44 31.49 -8.49
N VAL A 647 -15.29 31.85 -9.44
CA VAL A 647 -15.92 33.18 -9.56
C VAL A 647 -17.42 33.07 -9.35
N GLU A 648 -18.00 34.08 -8.73
CA GLU A 648 -19.45 34.20 -8.57
C GLU A 648 -20.00 35.21 -9.59
N ILE A 649 -21.01 34.80 -10.35
CA ILE A 649 -21.69 35.61 -11.35
C ILE A 649 -23.19 35.42 -11.20
N ASP A 650 -23.91 36.47 -10.87
CA ASP A 650 -25.37 36.46 -10.67
C ASP A 650 -25.86 35.37 -9.68
N GLY A 651 -25.08 35.09 -8.65
CA GLY A 651 -25.39 34.07 -7.62
C GLY A 651 -25.02 32.62 -8.03
N GLU A 652 -24.43 32.43 -9.18
CA GLU A 652 -23.91 31.13 -9.64
C GLU A 652 -22.40 31.09 -9.57
N PHE A 653 -21.84 29.91 -9.26
CA PHE A 653 -20.39 29.72 -9.10
C PHE A 653 -19.81 29.00 -10.32
N TYR A 654 -18.69 29.50 -10.81
CA TYR A 654 -17.95 28.94 -11.95
C TYR A 654 -16.52 28.63 -11.52
N MET A 655 -16.14 27.33 -11.57
CA MET A 655 -14.82 26.84 -11.20
C MET A 655 -13.91 26.83 -12.43
N PRO A 656 -12.66 27.34 -12.33
CA PRO A 656 -11.70 27.25 -13.42
C PRO A 656 -11.09 25.86 -13.54
N LEU A 657 -10.76 25.43 -14.76
CA LEU A 657 -9.93 24.25 -15.01
C LEU A 657 -8.46 24.58 -14.72
N ALA A 658 -8.17 24.81 -13.44
CA ALA A 658 -6.84 25.15 -12.95
C ALA A 658 -6.36 24.06 -11.98
N ILE A 659 -5.22 23.44 -12.26
CA ILE A 659 -4.74 22.25 -11.55
C ILE A 659 -3.42 22.59 -10.86
N ASN A 660 -3.38 22.38 -9.56
CA ASN A 660 -2.18 22.53 -8.74
C ASN A 660 -1.39 21.22 -8.77
N TYR A 661 -0.27 21.22 -9.47
CA TYR A 661 0.62 20.08 -9.57
C TYR A 661 1.73 20.18 -8.53
N PHE A 662 1.79 19.22 -7.62
CA PHE A 662 2.85 19.12 -6.62
C PHE A 662 3.80 17.97 -6.95
N GLY A 663 5.07 18.20 -6.78
CA GLY A 663 6.10 17.19 -6.93
C GLY A 663 7.25 17.44 -5.98
N THR A 664 8.07 16.42 -5.74
CA THR A 664 9.33 16.57 -5.02
C THR A 664 10.33 17.36 -5.85
N GLN A 665 11.55 17.55 -5.35
CA GLN A 665 12.64 18.18 -6.11
C GLN A 665 12.71 17.60 -7.53
N PRO A 666 13.13 18.42 -8.52
CA PRO A 666 13.17 17.99 -9.91
C PRO A 666 13.83 16.62 -10.08
N ASN A 667 13.13 15.74 -10.77
CA ASN A 667 13.60 14.44 -11.18
C ASN A 667 13.20 14.22 -12.64
N ASN A 668 13.79 13.25 -13.30
CA ASN A 668 13.60 13.02 -14.73
C ASN A 668 12.11 12.91 -15.12
N VAL A 669 11.29 12.31 -14.29
CA VAL A 669 9.87 12.11 -14.57
C VAL A 669 9.09 13.43 -14.44
N THR A 670 9.32 14.18 -13.36
CA THR A 670 8.72 15.51 -13.16
C THR A 670 9.11 16.43 -14.30
N ASP A 671 10.40 16.46 -14.68
CA ASP A 671 10.89 17.28 -15.79
C ASP A 671 10.25 16.93 -17.12
N MET A 672 10.03 15.63 -17.38
CA MET A 672 9.33 15.17 -18.59
C MET A 672 7.88 15.63 -18.62
N LEU A 673 7.13 15.53 -17.52
CA LEU A 673 5.74 15.98 -17.43
C LEU A 673 5.63 17.49 -17.57
N ILE A 674 6.46 18.25 -16.85
CA ILE A 674 6.50 19.71 -16.95
C ILE A 674 6.82 20.13 -18.38
N THR A 675 7.80 19.47 -19.02
CA THR A 675 8.14 19.72 -20.40
C THR A 675 6.98 19.43 -21.34
N ALA A 676 6.29 18.33 -21.17
CA ALA A 676 5.12 17.96 -21.98
C ALA A 676 3.99 19.00 -21.85
N TRP A 677 3.74 19.51 -20.66
CA TRP A 677 2.64 20.45 -20.42
C TRP A 677 3.00 21.93 -20.62
N GLN A 678 4.22 22.33 -20.34
CA GLN A 678 4.62 23.75 -20.38
C GLN A 678 5.41 24.13 -21.64
N SER A 679 6.25 23.22 -22.17
CA SER A 679 7.06 23.48 -23.36
C SER A 679 6.31 23.20 -24.66
N ASN A 680 5.28 22.38 -24.62
CA ASN A 680 4.32 22.21 -25.69
C ASN A 680 3.04 22.95 -25.28
N PRO A 681 2.91 24.26 -25.56
CA PRO A 681 1.75 25.05 -25.14
C PRO A 681 0.43 24.42 -25.63
N ASN A 682 0.49 23.46 -26.52
CA ASN A 682 -0.66 22.81 -27.09
C ASN A 682 -1.29 21.77 -26.18
N ALA A 683 -0.55 21.09 -25.32
CA ALA A 683 -1.12 19.99 -24.51
C ALA A 683 -2.14 20.50 -23.47
N THR A 684 -1.88 21.60 -22.80
CA THR A 684 -2.83 22.17 -21.81
C THR A 684 -3.61 23.36 -22.36
N THR A 685 -3.01 24.20 -23.21
CA THR A 685 -3.70 25.35 -23.80
C THR A 685 -4.73 24.94 -24.87
N GLU A 686 -4.54 23.83 -25.60
CA GLU A 686 -5.53 23.31 -26.54
C GLU A 686 -6.79 22.79 -25.85
N ILE A 687 -6.68 22.34 -24.62
CA ILE A 687 -7.83 21.89 -23.81
C ILE A 687 -8.36 22.98 -22.86
N GLY A 688 -7.77 24.17 -22.85
CA GLY A 688 -8.18 25.26 -21.96
C GLY A 688 -7.92 24.99 -20.48
N ALA A 689 -6.86 24.24 -20.15
CA ALA A 689 -6.43 23.96 -18.78
C ALA A 689 -5.24 24.82 -18.40
N TYR A 690 -5.14 25.14 -17.10
CA TYR A 690 -3.99 25.80 -16.48
C TYR A 690 -3.37 24.87 -15.45
N ILE A 691 -2.11 24.51 -15.61
CA ILE A 691 -1.39 23.66 -14.66
C ILE A 691 -0.25 24.46 -14.04
N VAL A 692 -0.26 24.60 -12.71
CA VAL A 692 0.80 25.25 -11.94
C VAL A 692 1.56 24.24 -11.11
N TYR A 693 2.88 24.15 -11.34
CA TYR A 693 3.75 23.26 -10.60
C TYR A 693 4.29 23.91 -9.33
N THR A 694 4.28 23.15 -8.24
CA THR A 694 4.87 23.53 -6.95
C THR A 694 5.77 22.42 -6.44
N SER A 695 7.05 22.72 -6.23
CA SER A 695 7.97 21.79 -5.57
C SER A 695 7.71 21.77 -4.07
N THR A 696 7.65 20.57 -3.48
CA THR A 696 7.36 20.39 -2.05
C THR A 696 8.21 19.26 -1.46
N ASP A 697 8.25 19.21 -0.13
CA ASP A 697 8.87 18.09 0.60
C ASP A 697 8.00 16.83 0.50
N PHE A 698 8.65 15.68 0.39
CA PHE A 698 7.94 14.41 0.22
C PHE A 698 7.04 14.07 1.42
N ASN A 699 7.59 14.12 2.64
CA ASN A 699 6.87 13.64 3.81
C ASN A 699 5.80 14.62 4.30
N THR A 700 6.14 15.91 4.34
CA THR A 700 5.26 16.93 4.93
C THR A 700 4.34 17.56 3.91
N GLY A 701 4.78 17.72 2.67
CA GLY A 701 3.99 18.35 1.63
C GLY A 701 3.24 17.33 0.78
N LEU A 702 3.97 16.42 0.14
CA LEU A 702 3.38 15.52 -0.84
C LEU A 702 2.57 14.41 -0.18
N TYR A 703 3.23 13.60 0.64
CA TYR A 703 2.59 12.47 1.31
C TYR A 703 1.55 12.94 2.34
N GLY A 704 1.91 13.94 3.15
CA GLY A 704 1.02 14.48 4.16
C GLY A 704 -0.25 15.10 3.58
N GLU A 705 -0.12 15.97 2.59
CA GLU A 705 -1.27 16.69 2.03
C GLU A 705 -2.17 15.83 1.15
N LEU A 706 -1.66 14.78 0.55
CA LEU A 706 -2.46 13.90 -0.31
C LEU A 706 -3.01 12.68 0.40
N SER A 707 -2.23 12.08 1.30
CA SER A 707 -2.60 10.81 1.93
C SER A 707 -3.16 10.96 3.35
N GLN A 708 -2.87 12.07 4.04
CA GLN A 708 -3.18 12.25 5.46
C GLN A 708 -3.83 13.60 5.74
N MET A 709 -4.94 13.89 5.09
CA MET A 709 -5.65 15.17 5.19
C MET A 709 -5.96 15.62 6.60
N THR A 710 -6.29 14.69 7.48
CA THR A 710 -6.73 14.98 8.85
C THR A 710 -5.59 15.39 9.77
N ASP A 711 -4.34 15.01 9.45
CA ASP A 711 -3.18 15.24 10.32
C ASP A 711 -2.44 16.55 9.96
N TYR A 712 -2.63 17.07 8.74
CA TYR A 712 -1.93 18.26 8.26
C TYR A 712 -2.76 19.53 8.22
N GLY A 713 -3.97 19.48 8.70
CA GLY A 713 -4.85 20.61 8.81
C GLY A 713 -5.33 21.14 7.45
N TRP A 714 -6.61 21.32 7.37
CA TRP A 714 -7.28 21.90 6.20
C TRP A 714 -7.18 23.43 6.23
N ASP A 715 -6.01 23.97 5.97
CA ASP A 715 -5.79 25.42 6.05
C ASP A 715 -5.87 26.14 4.71
N GLY A 716 -6.12 25.43 3.63
CA GLY A 716 -6.25 26.07 2.33
C GLY A 716 -6.66 25.12 1.21
N VAL A 717 -7.80 25.42 0.60
CA VAL A 717 -8.34 24.70 -0.57
C VAL A 717 -7.33 24.60 -1.71
N ALA A 718 -6.41 25.55 -1.83
CA ALA A 718 -5.40 25.57 -2.88
C ALA A 718 -4.41 24.38 -2.82
N LYS A 719 -4.21 23.79 -1.64
CA LYS A 719 -3.30 22.66 -1.45
C LYS A 719 -3.94 21.31 -1.78
N LEU A 720 -5.24 21.26 -1.91
CA LEU A 720 -6.00 20.04 -1.99
C LEU A 720 -6.29 19.59 -3.43
N ASN A 721 -6.13 20.50 -4.39
CA ASN A 721 -6.24 20.21 -5.82
C ASN A 721 -4.87 19.90 -6.41
N ALA A 722 -4.22 18.88 -5.89
CA ALA A 722 -2.91 18.50 -6.34
C ALA A 722 -2.98 17.28 -7.24
N ILE A 723 -2.30 17.34 -8.36
CA ILE A 723 -1.83 16.15 -9.03
C ILE A 723 -0.59 15.72 -8.27
N ASN A 724 -0.62 14.57 -7.63
CA ASN A 724 0.54 14.02 -6.97
C ASN A 724 1.34 13.20 -7.97
N PHE A 725 2.57 13.59 -8.14
CA PHE A 725 3.56 12.77 -8.77
C PHE A 725 4.53 12.24 -7.70
N ALA A 726 4.55 10.94 -7.50
CA ALA A 726 5.49 10.29 -6.62
C ALA A 726 6.45 9.43 -7.42
N THR A 727 7.66 9.94 -7.66
CA THR A 727 8.79 9.11 -8.07
C THR A 727 9.17 8.17 -6.94
N GLY A 728 9.27 6.89 -7.24
CA GLY A 728 9.60 5.88 -6.24
C GLY A 728 8.42 5.42 -5.40
N PHE A 729 7.27 6.10 -5.43
CA PHE A 729 6.02 5.55 -4.96
C PHE A 729 5.39 4.79 -6.11
N ASN A 730 5.67 3.56 -6.12
CA ASN A 730 4.97 2.66 -6.98
C ASN A 730 3.77 2.20 -6.20
N SER A 731 2.59 2.52 -6.66
CA SER A 731 1.46 1.70 -6.29
C SER A 731 1.83 0.31 -6.74
N ALA A 732 2.00 -0.57 -5.80
CA ALA A 732 2.11 -1.95 -6.15
C ALA A 732 0.80 -2.30 -6.83
N ALA A 733 0.89 -2.84 -8.02
CA ALA A 733 -0.20 -3.52 -8.62
C ALA A 733 -0.23 -4.87 -7.92
N TYR A 734 -1.05 -4.98 -6.92
CA TYR A 734 -1.27 -6.24 -6.27
C TYR A 734 -2.46 -6.93 -6.89
N ASP A 735 -2.41 -8.18 -6.84
CA ASP A 735 -3.53 -9.08 -6.78
C ASP A 735 -4.31 -8.81 -5.48
N PHE A 736 -4.82 -7.69 -5.30
CA PHE A 736 -5.57 -7.08 -4.18
C PHE A 736 -5.58 -7.78 -2.82
N SER A 737 -4.98 -8.96 -2.69
CA SER A 737 -4.79 -9.65 -1.42
C SER A 737 -4.03 -8.80 -0.41
N PHE A 738 -3.16 -7.92 -0.90
CA PHE A 738 -2.43 -6.95 -0.09
C PHE A 738 -2.94 -5.54 -0.25
N ASN A 739 -3.83 -5.33 -1.21
CA ASN A 739 -4.29 -4.02 -1.55
C ASN A 739 -5.71 -3.75 -1.08
N MET A 740 -6.05 -4.26 0.06
CA MET A 740 -7.05 -3.64 0.93
C MET A 740 -6.71 -2.16 1.21
N THR A 741 -5.65 -1.69 0.61
CA THR A 741 -5.02 -0.41 0.81
C THR A 741 -5.26 0.56 -0.32
N ILE A 742 -5.85 0.16 -1.43
CA ILE A 742 -6.54 1.14 -2.23
C ILE A 742 -7.86 1.37 -1.50
N ASP A 743 -7.78 2.21 -0.49
CA ASP A 743 -8.98 2.85 0.01
C ASP A 743 -9.62 3.54 -1.20
N PRO A 744 -10.75 3.05 -1.73
CA PRO A 744 -11.42 3.70 -2.85
C PRO A 744 -11.61 5.19 -2.57
N ALA A 745 -11.81 5.54 -1.29
CA ALA A 745 -11.91 6.91 -0.83
C ALA A 745 -10.67 7.76 -1.08
N GLN A 746 -9.50 7.21 -1.28
CA GLN A 746 -8.31 7.99 -1.64
C GLN A 746 -8.24 8.31 -3.12
N TYR A 747 -8.84 7.49 -3.97
CA TYR A 747 -8.66 7.53 -5.40
C TYR A 747 -9.95 7.76 -6.18
N ASP A 748 -11.07 7.35 -5.63
CA ASP A 748 -12.37 7.58 -6.27
C ASP A 748 -12.78 9.06 -6.17
N ASN A 749 -13.80 9.43 -6.90
CA ASN A 749 -14.43 10.72 -6.74
C ASN A 749 -15.06 10.80 -5.35
N TYR A 750 -14.43 11.51 -4.46
CA TYR A 750 -14.91 11.66 -3.11
C TYR A 750 -16.32 12.21 -3.03
N SER A 751 -16.71 13.10 -3.95
CA SER A 751 -18.06 13.61 -3.96
C SER A 751 -19.10 12.51 -4.21
N ALA A 752 -18.85 11.61 -5.14
CA ALA A 752 -19.71 10.45 -5.35
C ALA A 752 -19.70 9.51 -4.15
N TYR A 753 -18.52 9.25 -3.61
CA TYR A 753 -18.32 8.36 -2.49
C TYR A 753 -19.03 8.84 -1.22
N TYR A 754 -18.95 10.13 -0.90
CA TYR A 754 -19.61 10.71 0.27
C TYR A 754 -21.09 11.00 0.09
N LEU A 755 -21.53 11.10 -1.14
CA LEU A 755 -22.93 11.35 -1.46
C LEU A 755 -23.76 10.08 -1.43
N MET A 756 -23.13 8.92 -1.36
CA MET A 756 -23.84 7.65 -1.27
C MET A 756 -24.44 7.49 0.12
N ASP A 757 -25.72 7.26 0.16
CA ASP A 757 -26.41 6.75 1.34
C ASP A 757 -26.76 5.27 1.13
N GLU A 758 -27.47 4.67 2.10
CA GLU A 758 -27.86 3.26 2.00
C GLU A 758 -28.74 2.97 0.76
N ALA A 759 -29.50 3.96 0.27
CA ALA A 759 -30.34 3.82 -0.91
C ALA A 759 -29.55 3.92 -2.21
N ASP A 760 -28.46 4.69 -2.21
CA ASP A 760 -27.62 4.97 -3.36
C ASP A 760 -26.27 4.24 -3.34
N PHE A 761 -26.12 3.27 -2.46
CA PHE A 761 -24.87 2.52 -2.23
C PHE A 761 -24.28 1.89 -3.49
N PHE A 762 -25.08 1.59 -4.49
CA PHE A 762 -24.61 0.98 -5.74
C PHE A 762 -23.95 1.96 -6.72
N GLY A 763 -23.72 3.20 -6.33
CA GLY A 763 -22.87 4.12 -7.08
C GLY A 763 -23.52 4.80 -8.27
N ASN A 764 -24.70 5.33 -8.10
CA ASN A 764 -25.42 6.06 -9.15
C ASN A 764 -25.02 7.56 -9.21
N TYR A 765 -23.75 7.87 -9.37
CA TYR A 765 -23.27 9.24 -9.46
C TYR A 765 -22.48 9.50 -10.73
#